data_f1d889aee8360594cb6195483fbdd303
#
_entry.id   f1d889aee8360594cb6195483fbdd303
#
_cell.length_a   1.000
_cell.length_b   1.000
_cell.length_c   1.000
_cell.angle_alpha   90.00
_cell.angle_beta   90.00
_cell.angle_gamma   90.00
#
_symmetry.space_group_name_H-M   'P 1'
#
loop_
_entity.id
_entity.type
_entity.pdbx_description
1 polymer ?
#
loop_
_entity_poly.entity_id
_entity_poly.type
_entity_poly.pdbx_seq_one_letter_code
_entity_poly.pdbx_strand_id
1 'polypeptide(L)'
;MTPLAPIRHDLVLAGGGHAHVEVLRALAMKPVPGLRVTLISRSRTAIYSGMVPGYVAGQYDLDEISVNLDRLCVLGGHRFIMGEIEGLDPVAQTFALRGRPALGFDTASINVGSTPDLAAIPGAAEHATPVKPIEGFARHFADWQAETHARSIAIVGGGAGGVELALALSARLDQRAVLHLIDHHQSLLSKLPPGAGRWAQKRMEQRGVSLHLGQRVTEITADGPRTQALIPADLTLLVTGSKAPRWIEDSGLSCDERGFMRVGNTLQSRSHPAIFGAGDCVNYDAFPREKAGVFAVRAGPGLADNVRRLALDATPVPTTMQQRGLQLIGDGAGAACAIWGPFVLSAPGRALFRWKDHIDRLWMDRYNHFGAAMVAAMEAQPETMRCSGCGGKVGPEILRDTMGELAVSGDVAALSEAQVGSVDLIRDAFDDPYLFARIAGIHALSDLYAAGATNPRMLSALTLPYAKPAILRRDLEQLKNGLVSLGVPVIGGHTAEGAELTAALTVVGDKAPAASTRARVGDALILTKPLGVGLILAGRMLGKVHPHAVETALKHCEQDNAQAARILEPYATGLRTDVTGFGLLGHLQTEVPDGLGACVSAKAIPLLPGALDAFRAGIRPTILDANQRATAQALCNAPSPEISGLLHDPQTSGGLVVSVAQSDVEAVLAALHAAGYDQSAWIGRLTSREPATDTGWLEVIDPWE
;
A
#
# COMPACT_ATOMS: atom_id res chain seq x y z
N MET A 1 -17.93 10.19 27.84
CA MET A 1 -16.76 9.63 27.08
C MET A 1 -16.29 8.41 27.81
N THR A 2 -16.34 7.24 27.21
CA THR A 2 -15.66 6.07 27.76
C THR A 2 -14.16 6.34 27.68
N PRO A 3 -13.39 6.27 28.79
CA PRO A 3 -11.95 6.50 28.71
C PRO A 3 -11.33 5.49 27.76
N LEU A 4 -10.53 5.97 26.81
CA LEU A 4 -9.76 5.10 25.93
C LEU A 4 -8.82 4.27 26.79
N ALA A 5 -8.91 2.95 26.68
CA ALA A 5 -8.03 2.05 27.44
C ALA A 5 -6.56 2.26 26.95
N PRO A 6 -5.62 2.51 27.88
CA PRO A 6 -4.21 2.63 27.48
C PRO A 6 -3.73 1.38 26.75
N ILE A 7 -2.87 1.56 25.76
CA ILE A 7 -2.23 0.46 25.04
C ILE A 7 -1.27 -0.26 25.96
N ARG A 8 -1.52 -1.54 26.21
CA ARG A 8 -0.75 -2.38 27.17
C ARG A 8 0.05 -3.47 26.50
N HIS A 9 -0.30 -3.84 25.27
CA HIS A 9 0.29 -4.95 24.57
C HIS A 9 0.40 -4.69 23.06
N ASP A 10 1.60 -4.87 22.51
CA ASP A 10 1.88 -4.76 21.07
C ASP A 10 1.95 -6.15 20.45
N LEU A 11 1.02 -6.46 19.54
CA LEU A 11 1.06 -7.62 18.66
C LEU A 11 1.52 -7.21 17.28
N VAL A 12 2.62 -7.77 16.79
CA VAL A 12 3.09 -7.58 15.43
C VAL A 12 2.86 -8.84 14.60
N LEU A 13 2.13 -8.69 13.51
CA LEU A 13 1.86 -9.72 12.51
C LEU A 13 2.83 -9.53 11.33
N ALA A 14 3.86 -10.36 11.24
CA ALA A 14 4.88 -10.34 10.21
C ALA A 14 4.41 -11.11 8.97
N GLY A 15 4.02 -10.39 7.92
CA GLY A 15 3.51 -10.91 6.66
C GLY A 15 1.98 -10.96 6.55
N GLY A 16 1.46 -10.57 5.37
CA GLY A 16 0.03 -10.59 5.03
C GLY A 16 -0.52 -11.96 4.61
N GLY A 17 0.05 -13.07 5.12
CA GLY A 17 -0.39 -14.42 4.73
C GLY A 17 -1.80 -14.77 5.23
N HIS A 18 -2.38 -15.82 4.65
CA HIS A 18 -3.79 -16.22 4.86
C HIS A 18 -4.19 -16.44 6.34
N ALA A 19 -3.26 -16.89 7.20
CA ALA A 19 -3.53 -17.03 8.61
C ALA A 19 -3.70 -15.68 9.30
N HIS A 20 -2.89 -14.68 8.93
CA HIS A 20 -2.96 -13.33 9.49
C HIS A 20 -4.20 -12.56 9.03
N VAL A 21 -4.67 -12.79 7.80
CA VAL A 21 -5.96 -12.25 7.32
C VAL A 21 -7.10 -12.65 8.28
N GLU A 22 -7.15 -13.91 8.71
CA GLU A 22 -8.15 -14.37 9.69
C GLU A 22 -7.88 -13.81 11.10
N VAL A 23 -6.63 -13.68 11.53
CA VAL A 23 -6.27 -13.06 12.82
C VAL A 23 -6.76 -11.61 12.88
N LEU A 24 -6.50 -10.81 11.86
CA LEU A 24 -6.98 -9.43 11.76
C LEU A 24 -8.49 -9.35 11.89
N ARG A 25 -9.21 -10.15 11.07
CA ARG A 25 -10.68 -10.21 11.12
C ARG A 25 -11.20 -10.65 12.50
N ALA A 26 -10.63 -11.70 13.08
CA ALA A 26 -11.07 -12.24 14.37
C ALA A 26 -10.83 -11.28 15.53
N LEU A 27 -9.71 -10.53 15.52
CA LEU A 27 -9.42 -9.51 16.53
C LEU A 27 -10.31 -8.27 16.35
N ALA A 28 -10.61 -7.88 15.10
CA ALA A 28 -11.55 -6.80 14.81
C ALA A 28 -12.98 -7.13 15.27
N MET A 29 -13.44 -8.39 15.08
CA MET A 29 -14.77 -8.83 15.52
C MET A 29 -14.89 -8.97 17.03
N LYS A 30 -13.79 -9.19 17.73
CA LYS A 30 -13.73 -9.29 19.20
C LYS A 30 -12.49 -8.54 19.70
N PRO A 31 -12.54 -7.21 19.76
CA PRO A 31 -11.39 -6.40 20.21
C PRO A 31 -10.97 -6.74 21.64
N VAL A 32 -9.68 -6.65 21.90
CA VAL A 32 -9.09 -6.77 23.24
C VAL A 32 -8.70 -5.38 23.72
N PRO A 33 -9.29 -4.86 24.82
CA PRO A 33 -8.93 -3.55 25.33
C PRO A 33 -7.43 -3.45 25.65
N GLY A 34 -6.77 -2.43 25.13
CA GLY A 34 -5.35 -2.20 25.32
C GLY A 34 -4.43 -3.07 24.44
N LEU A 35 -4.96 -3.91 23.55
CA LEU A 35 -4.18 -4.60 22.53
C LEU A 35 -4.04 -3.72 21.27
N ARG A 36 -2.84 -3.43 20.87
CA ARG A 36 -2.52 -2.81 19.57
C ARG A 36 -2.04 -3.91 18.62
N VAL A 37 -2.64 -3.96 17.45
CA VAL A 37 -2.28 -4.92 16.39
C VAL A 37 -1.62 -4.16 15.23
N THR A 38 -0.45 -4.59 14.81
CA THR A 38 0.28 -4.03 13.66
C THR A 38 0.54 -5.13 12.65
N LEU A 39 0.09 -4.96 11.42
CA LEU A 39 0.46 -5.82 10.29
C LEU A 39 1.64 -5.21 9.53
N ILE A 40 2.70 -5.99 9.31
CA ILE A 40 3.78 -5.65 8.38
C ILE A 40 3.58 -6.48 7.11
N SER A 41 3.48 -5.83 5.95
CA SER A 41 3.40 -6.51 4.67
C SER A 41 4.12 -5.73 3.56
N ARG A 42 4.66 -6.46 2.56
CA ARG A 42 5.27 -5.86 1.36
C ARG A 42 4.24 -5.29 0.37
N SER A 43 2.98 -5.67 0.54
CA SER A 43 1.86 -5.26 -0.32
C SER A 43 0.65 -4.95 0.53
N ARG A 44 -0.18 -4.01 0.10
CA ARG A 44 -1.48 -3.70 0.70
C ARG A 44 -2.56 -4.73 0.36
N THR A 45 -2.22 -5.72 -0.47
CA THR A 45 -3.11 -6.82 -0.84
C THR A 45 -2.47 -8.16 -0.51
N ALA A 46 -3.30 -9.16 -0.21
CA ALA A 46 -2.91 -10.56 -0.10
C ALA A 46 -3.63 -11.37 -1.18
N ILE A 47 -2.89 -11.95 -2.10
CA ILE A 47 -3.47 -12.75 -3.18
C ILE A 47 -3.81 -14.16 -2.64
N TYR A 48 -5.05 -14.59 -2.87
CA TYR A 48 -5.49 -15.92 -2.47
C TYR A 48 -4.92 -16.99 -3.40
N SER A 49 -3.96 -17.75 -2.90
CA SER A 49 -3.19 -18.74 -3.68
C SER A 49 -4.06 -19.79 -4.36
N GLY A 50 -5.23 -20.14 -3.78
CA GLY A 50 -6.16 -21.13 -4.34
C GLY A 50 -6.83 -20.69 -5.64
N MET A 51 -6.89 -19.38 -5.92
CA MET A 51 -7.50 -18.81 -7.13
C MET A 51 -6.50 -18.35 -8.17
N VAL A 52 -5.19 -18.34 -7.87
CA VAL A 52 -4.13 -17.94 -8.83
C VAL A 52 -4.19 -18.70 -10.17
N PRO A 53 -4.38 -20.04 -10.19
CA PRO A 53 -4.52 -20.74 -11.46
C PRO A 53 -5.71 -20.26 -12.29
N GLY A 54 -6.82 -19.91 -11.63
CA GLY A 54 -8.00 -19.34 -12.30
C GLY A 54 -7.75 -17.94 -12.87
N TYR A 55 -7.00 -17.08 -12.15
CA TYR A 55 -6.53 -15.79 -12.67
C TYR A 55 -5.64 -15.97 -13.91
N VAL A 56 -4.67 -16.88 -13.86
CA VAL A 56 -3.81 -17.19 -15.00
C VAL A 56 -4.63 -17.73 -16.18
N ALA A 57 -5.67 -18.51 -15.94
CA ALA A 57 -6.59 -19.00 -16.95
C ALA A 57 -7.55 -17.93 -17.51
N GLY A 58 -7.62 -16.74 -16.89
CA GLY A 58 -8.56 -15.68 -17.26
C GLY A 58 -9.99 -15.89 -16.75
N GLN A 59 -10.17 -16.70 -15.71
CA GLN A 59 -11.46 -16.97 -15.06
C GLN A 59 -11.79 -15.94 -13.97
N TYR A 60 -10.78 -15.26 -13.45
CA TYR A 60 -10.87 -14.22 -12.41
C TYR A 60 -9.98 -13.04 -12.77
N ASP A 61 -10.37 -11.86 -12.34
CA ASP A 61 -9.53 -10.68 -12.31
C ASP A 61 -8.63 -10.69 -11.05
N LEU A 62 -7.57 -9.88 -11.07
CA LEU A 62 -6.63 -9.80 -9.95
C LEU A 62 -7.32 -9.32 -8.65
N ASP A 63 -8.26 -8.40 -8.77
CA ASP A 63 -9.01 -7.86 -7.64
C ASP A 63 -9.95 -8.91 -7.04
N GLU A 64 -10.57 -9.78 -7.84
CA GLU A 64 -11.43 -10.87 -7.35
C GLU A 64 -10.68 -11.86 -6.47
N ILE A 65 -9.36 -12.04 -6.70
CA ILE A 65 -8.52 -12.99 -5.96
C ILE A 65 -7.66 -12.31 -4.88
N SER A 66 -7.84 -11.00 -4.67
CA SER A 66 -7.05 -10.19 -3.73
C SER A 66 -7.86 -9.77 -2.51
N VAL A 67 -7.31 -9.99 -1.32
CA VAL A 67 -7.83 -9.43 -0.06
C VAL A 67 -7.17 -8.08 0.18
N ASN A 68 -7.95 -7.03 0.35
CA ASN A 68 -7.45 -5.71 0.71
C ASN A 68 -7.05 -5.68 2.20
N LEU A 69 -5.74 -5.79 2.48
CA LEU A 69 -5.17 -5.80 3.83
C LEU A 69 -5.30 -4.43 4.50
N ASP A 70 -5.14 -3.35 3.74
CA ASP A 70 -5.26 -1.99 4.26
C ASP A 70 -6.68 -1.73 4.76
N ARG A 71 -7.70 -2.08 3.96
CA ARG A 71 -9.11 -2.03 4.38
C ARG A 71 -9.38 -2.85 5.64
N LEU A 72 -8.86 -4.08 5.68
CA LEU A 72 -9.05 -4.97 6.82
C LEU A 72 -8.43 -4.39 8.09
N CYS A 73 -7.27 -3.74 7.99
CA CYS A 73 -6.63 -3.06 9.10
C CYS A 73 -7.40 -1.81 9.53
N VAL A 74 -7.73 -0.91 8.60
CA VAL A 74 -8.45 0.34 8.90
C VAL A 74 -9.79 0.06 9.58
N LEU A 75 -10.62 -0.79 8.98
CA LEU A 75 -11.95 -1.15 9.54
C LEU A 75 -11.84 -1.99 10.82
N GLY A 76 -10.72 -2.67 11.03
CA GLY A 76 -10.44 -3.43 12.25
C GLY A 76 -9.81 -2.63 13.38
N GLY A 77 -9.46 -1.35 13.15
CA GLY A 77 -8.72 -0.54 14.11
C GLY A 77 -7.28 -1.06 14.33
N HIS A 78 -6.67 -1.63 13.30
CA HIS A 78 -5.30 -2.16 13.30
C HIS A 78 -4.37 -1.25 12.52
N ARG A 79 -3.08 -1.22 12.89
CA ARG A 79 -2.03 -0.53 12.15
C ARG A 79 -1.60 -1.35 10.94
N PHE A 80 -1.35 -0.68 9.82
CA PHE A 80 -0.73 -1.27 8.63
C PHE A 80 0.61 -0.60 8.35
N ILE A 81 1.69 -1.36 8.34
CA ILE A 81 3.03 -0.90 7.98
C ILE A 81 3.45 -1.60 6.68
N MET A 82 3.62 -0.81 5.62
CA MET A 82 4.19 -1.33 4.40
C MET A 82 5.71 -1.42 4.53
N GLY A 83 6.25 -2.63 4.36
CA GLY A 83 7.68 -2.83 4.51
C GLY A 83 8.13 -4.26 4.25
N GLU A 84 9.41 -4.41 3.92
CA GLU A 84 10.07 -5.70 3.76
C GLU A 84 10.87 -6.04 5.00
N ILE A 85 10.58 -7.20 5.57
CA ILE A 85 11.28 -7.71 6.75
C ILE A 85 12.60 -8.34 6.31
N GLU A 86 13.71 -7.86 6.86
CA GLU A 86 15.06 -8.33 6.58
C GLU A 86 15.68 -9.12 7.76
N GLY A 87 15.09 -9.00 8.96
CA GLY A 87 15.60 -9.69 10.14
C GLY A 87 14.62 -9.65 11.31
N LEU A 88 14.95 -10.46 12.30
CA LEU A 88 14.28 -10.52 13.58
C LEU A 88 15.32 -10.74 14.68
N ASP A 89 15.29 -9.91 15.71
CA ASP A 89 15.96 -10.18 16.97
C ASP A 89 14.91 -10.64 18.00
N PRO A 90 14.85 -11.93 18.31
CA PRO A 90 13.84 -12.46 19.22
C PRO A 90 14.11 -12.13 20.69
N VAL A 91 15.35 -11.72 21.06
CA VAL A 91 15.73 -11.31 22.40
C VAL A 91 15.39 -9.84 22.65
N ALA A 92 15.76 -8.97 21.70
CA ALA A 92 15.36 -7.55 21.73
C ALA A 92 13.90 -7.35 21.36
N GLN A 93 13.22 -8.38 20.84
CA GLN A 93 11.83 -8.36 20.37
C GLN A 93 11.60 -7.27 19.31
N THR A 94 12.44 -7.28 18.25
CA THR A 94 12.36 -6.31 17.15
C THR A 94 12.45 -6.97 15.79
N PHE A 95 11.70 -6.43 14.81
CA PHE A 95 11.87 -6.73 13.38
C PHE A 95 12.73 -5.66 12.73
N ALA A 96 13.76 -6.06 12.00
CA ALA A 96 14.49 -5.19 11.09
C ALA A 96 13.71 -5.06 9.77
N LEU A 97 13.50 -3.82 9.33
CA LEU A 97 12.77 -3.49 8.12
C LEU A 97 13.67 -2.73 7.16
N ARG A 98 13.56 -3.03 5.86
CA ARG A 98 14.36 -2.35 4.82
C ARG A 98 14.08 -0.85 4.80
N GLY A 99 15.17 -0.05 4.88
CA GLY A 99 15.12 1.40 4.72
C GLY A 99 14.41 2.17 5.83
N ARG A 100 14.13 1.54 6.98
CA ARG A 100 13.46 2.19 8.11
C ARG A 100 13.89 1.63 9.46
N PRO A 101 13.58 2.30 10.59
CA PRO A 101 13.91 1.82 11.93
C PRO A 101 13.27 0.47 12.26
N ALA A 102 13.94 -0.30 13.11
CA ALA A 102 13.41 -1.55 13.62
C ALA A 102 12.08 -1.34 14.36
N LEU A 103 11.16 -2.29 14.23
CA LEU A 103 9.85 -2.26 14.88
C LEU A 103 9.81 -3.23 16.05
N GLY A 104 9.55 -2.72 17.26
CA GLY A 104 9.45 -3.52 18.47
C GLY A 104 8.06 -4.13 18.66
N PHE A 105 8.01 -5.23 19.45
CA PHE A 105 6.77 -5.93 19.80
C PHE A 105 6.80 -6.49 21.23
N ASP A 106 5.64 -6.84 21.77
CA ASP A 106 5.52 -7.68 22.96
C ASP A 106 5.24 -9.15 22.55
N THR A 107 4.42 -9.33 21.51
CA THR A 107 4.15 -10.62 20.88
C THR A 107 4.28 -10.46 19.38
N ALA A 108 4.83 -11.46 18.71
CA ALA A 108 4.89 -11.51 17.26
C ALA A 108 4.26 -12.78 16.69
N SER A 109 3.78 -12.70 15.46
CA SER A 109 3.42 -13.87 14.66
C SER A 109 4.00 -13.76 13.26
N ILE A 110 4.55 -14.87 12.74
CA ILE A 110 5.21 -14.93 11.43
C ILE A 110 4.34 -15.71 10.44
N ASN A 111 3.93 -15.06 9.34
CA ASN A 111 3.18 -15.69 8.24
C ASN A 111 3.59 -15.08 6.90
N VAL A 112 4.88 -15.11 6.61
CA VAL A 112 5.51 -14.52 5.41
C VAL A 112 5.56 -15.48 4.21
N GLY A 113 5.00 -16.68 4.35
CA GLY A 113 5.02 -17.68 3.28
C GLY A 113 6.41 -18.33 3.10
N SER A 114 6.64 -18.86 1.91
CA SER A 114 7.89 -19.49 1.49
C SER A 114 8.27 -19.06 0.09
N THR A 115 9.55 -19.19 -0.28
CA THR A 115 10.07 -18.85 -1.60
C THR A 115 10.77 -20.06 -2.23
N PRO A 116 10.83 -20.19 -3.57
CA PRO A 116 11.70 -21.15 -4.20
C PRO A 116 13.16 -20.90 -3.82
N ASP A 117 13.93 -21.98 -3.76
CA ASP A 117 15.39 -21.88 -3.56
C ASP A 117 16.06 -21.58 -4.92
N LEU A 118 16.18 -20.30 -5.25
CA LEU A 118 16.78 -19.86 -6.53
C LEU A 118 18.27 -20.23 -6.60
N ALA A 119 18.96 -20.33 -5.47
CA ALA A 119 20.37 -20.71 -5.43
C ALA A 119 20.59 -22.22 -5.71
N ALA A 120 19.55 -23.04 -5.60
CA ALA A 120 19.66 -24.49 -5.84
C ALA A 120 19.85 -24.86 -7.32
N ILE A 121 19.54 -23.94 -8.24
CA ILE A 121 19.67 -24.18 -9.68
C ILE A 121 20.48 -23.01 -10.26
N PRO A 122 21.70 -23.24 -10.79
CA PRO A 122 22.51 -22.21 -11.46
C PRO A 122 21.72 -21.43 -12.50
N GLY A 123 21.86 -20.11 -12.51
CA GLY A 123 21.15 -19.17 -13.41
C GLY A 123 19.67 -18.94 -13.12
N ALA A 124 19.08 -19.62 -12.12
CA ALA A 124 17.66 -19.45 -11.81
C ALA A 124 17.33 -18.04 -11.27
N ALA A 125 18.23 -17.41 -10.54
CA ALA A 125 18.04 -16.06 -10.03
C ALA A 125 17.98 -15.00 -11.14
N GLU A 126 18.64 -15.23 -12.25
CA GLU A 126 18.77 -14.28 -13.38
C GLU A 126 17.75 -14.56 -14.49
N HIS A 127 17.40 -15.83 -14.72
CA HIS A 127 16.67 -16.26 -15.91
C HIS A 127 15.33 -16.97 -15.61
N ALA A 128 14.95 -17.15 -14.34
CA ALA A 128 13.65 -17.73 -13.99
C ALA A 128 12.74 -16.75 -13.25
N THR A 129 11.46 -16.83 -13.53
CA THR A 129 10.42 -16.13 -12.76
C THR A 129 9.88 -17.07 -11.67
N PRO A 130 10.14 -16.80 -10.39
CA PRO A 130 9.56 -17.59 -9.31
C PRO A 130 8.05 -17.29 -9.16
N VAL A 131 7.24 -18.36 -8.97
CA VAL A 131 5.80 -18.20 -8.76
C VAL A 131 5.46 -17.79 -7.32
N LYS A 132 6.42 -17.88 -6.42
CA LYS A 132 6.34 -17.33 -5.05
C LYS A 132 7.49 -16.34 -4.84
N PRO A 133 7.24 -15.16 -4.24
CA PRO A 133 5.97 -14.64 -3.69
C PRO A 133 4.93 -14.37 -4.78
N ILE A 134 3.66 -14.69 -4.48
CA ILE A 134 2.57 -14.65 -5.47
C ILE A 134 2.33 -13.23 -6.00
N GLU A 135 2.48 -12.21 -5.16
CA GLU A 135 2.30 -10.80 -5.54
C GLU A 135 3.31 -10.36 -6.62
N GLY A 136 4.55 -10.82 -6.50
CA GLY A 136 5.59 -10.58 -7.52
C GLY A 136 5.27 -11.28 -8.83
N PHE A 137 4.85 -12.55 -8.75
CA PHE A 137 4.42 -13.30 -9.93
C PHE A 137 3.21 -12.68 -10.62
N ALA A 138 2.18 -12.28 -9.89
CA ALA A 138 0.97 -11.71 -10.47
C ALA A 138 1.23 -10.41 -11.24
N ARG A 139 2.10 -9.54 -10.72
CA ARG A 139 2.55 -8.32 -11.43
C ARG A 139 3.31 -8.68 -12.70
N HIS A 140 4.34 -9.52 -12.59
CA HIS A 140 5.14 -9.93 -13.74
C HIS A 140 4.28 -10.62 -14.83
N PHE A 141 3.29 -11.41 -14.40
CA PHE A 141 2.37 -12.05 -15.32
C PHE A 141 1.43 -11.06 -16.03
N ALA A 142 0.99 -10.00 -15.35
CA ALA A 142 0.20 -8.93 -15.95
C ALA A 142 1.02 -8.16 -17.02
N ASP A 143 2.28 -7.80 -16.69
CA ASP A 143 3.19 -7.13 -17.62
C ASP A 143 3.47 -8.03 -18.84
N TRP A 144 3.77 -9.30 -18.61
CA TRP A 144 3.98 -10.28 -19.67
C TRP A 144 2.76 -10.45 -20.58
N GLN A 145 1.53 -10.39 -20.04
CA GLN A 145 0.32 -10.42 -20.86
C GLN A 145 0.18 -9.20 -21.80
N ALA A 146 0.63 -8.04 -21.37
CA ALA A 146 0.58 -6.82 -22.17
C ALA A 146 1.63 -6.86 -23.30
N GLU A 147 2.78 -7.49 -23.09
CA GLU A 147 3.89 -7.55 -24.05
C GLU A 147 3.80 -8.71 -25.05
N THR A 148 2.94 -9.68 -24.84
CA THR A 148 2.60 -10.89 -25.63
C THR A 148 3.51 -11.30 -26.81
N HIS A 149 4.65 -11.90 -26.53
CA HIS A 149 5.48 -12.50 -27.61
C HIS A 149 6.09 -13.86 -27.25
N ALA A 150 5.86 -14.40 -26.02
CA ALA A 150 6.41 -15.69 -25.66
C ALA A 150 5.76 -16.81 -26.48
N ARG A 151 6.58 -17.49 -27.27
CA ARG A 151 6.17 -18.64 -28.10
C ARG A 151 6.40 -19.98 -27.39
N SER A 152 7.19 -19.96 -26.30
CA SER A 152 7.55 -21.15 -25.54
C SER A 152 7.70 -20.82 -24.06
N ILE A 153 7.04 -21.59 -23.19
CA ILE A 153 7.07 -21.42 -21.73
C ILE A 153 7.46 -22.74 -21.07
N ALA A 154 8.49 -22.70 -20.24
CA ALA A 154 8.89 -23.84 -19.43
C ALA A 154 8.43 -23.66 -17.98
N ILE A 155 7.80 -24.68 -17.40
CA ILE A 155 7.37 -24.74 -16.01
C ILE A 155 8.20 -25.81 -15.31
N VAL A 156 9.00 -25.42 -14.34
CA VAL A 156 9.88 -26.33 -13.59
C VAL A 156 9.22 -26.68 -12.26
N GLY A 157 8.75 -27.94 -12.14
CA GLY A 157 8.09 -28.50 -10.96
C GLY A 157 6.71 -29.08 -11.27
N GLY A 158 6.55 -30.40 -11.12
CA GLY A 158 5.32 -31.19 -11.38
C GLY A 158 4.45 -31.42 -10.14
N GLY A 159 4.60 -30.61 -9.09
CA GLY A 159 3.71 -30.55 -7.92
C GLY A 159 2.36 -29.88 -8.24
N ALA A 160 1.47 -29.76 -7.24
CA ALA A 160 0.12 -29.19 -7.44
C ALA A 160 0.14 -27.81 -8.11
N GLY A 161 0.98 -26.88 -7.61
CA GLY A 161 1.08 -25.54 -8.19
C GLY A 161 1.55 -25.52 -9.65
N GLY A 162 2.57 -26.32 -10.01
CA GLY A 162 3.07 -26.40 -11.39
C GLY A 162 2.07 -27.05 -12.33
N VAL A 163 1.38 -28.09 -11.87
CA VAL A 163 0.31 -28.75 -12.63
C VAL A 163 -0.85 -27.81 -12.92
N GLU A 164 -1.36 -27.10 -11.88
CA GLU A 164 -2.45 -26.13 -12.07
C GLU A 164 -2.04 -24.97 -12.96
N LEU A 165 -0.82 -24.48 -12.82
CA LEU A 165 -0.31 -23.38 -13.64
C LEU A 165 -0.16 -23.79 -15.11
N ALA A 166 0.39 -24.99 -15.39
CA ALA A 166 0.51 -25.52 -16.75
C ALA A 166 -0.85 -25.73 -17.41
N LEU A 167 -1.82 -26.28 -16.67
CA LEU A 167 -3.18 -26.45 -17.15
C LEU A 167 -3.90 -25.10 -17.38
N ALA A 168 -3.69 -24.12 -16.50
CA ALA A 168 -4.24 -22.78 -16.65
C ALA A 168 -3.68 -22.05 -17.88
N LEU A 169 -2.35 -22.07 -18.06
CA LEU A 169 -1.70 -21.49 -19.23
C LEU A 169 -2.12 -22.20 -20.52
N SER A 170 -2.23 -23.54 -20.51
CA SER A 170 -2.69 -24.28 -21.70
C SER A 170 -4.12 -23.91 -22.11
N ALA A 171 -4.99 -23.66 -21.13
CA ALA A 171 -6.36 -23.22 -21.38
C ALA A 171 -6.43 -21.78 -21.93
N ARG A 172 -5.61 -20.87 -21.40
CA ARG A 172 -5.59 -19.46 -21.81
C ARG A 172 -4.95 -19.26 -23.18
N LEU A 173 -3.84 -19.92 -23.43
CA LEU A 173 -3.03 -19.71 -24.64
C LEU A 173 -3.54 -20.47 -25.85
N ASP A 174 -4.34 -21.50 -25.65
CA ASP A 174 -5.00 -22.28 -26.69
C ASP A 174 -4.07 -22.58 -27.89
N GLN A 175 -2.95 -23.25 -27.62
CA GLN A 175 -1.89 -23.65 -28.56
C GLN A 175 -1.11 -22.48 -29.23
N ARG A 176 -1.31 -21.24 -28.80
CA ARG A 176 -0.53 -20.09 -29.29
C ARG A 176 0.92 -20.07 -28.78
N ALA A 177 1.22 -20.87 -27.75
CA ALA A 177 2.55 -21.07 -27.24
C ALA A 177 2.82 -22.56 -26.96
N VAL A 178 4.07 -22.96 -27.10
CA VAL A 178 4.53 -24.31 -26.69
C VAL A 178 4.75 -24.31 -25.18
N LEU A 179 4.12 -25.26 -24.49
CA LEU A 179 4.26 -25.42 -23.04
C LEU A 179 5.07 -26.66 -22.70
N HIS A 180 6.07 -26.49 -21.84
CA HIS A 180 6.89 -27.55 -21.29
C HIS A 180 6.68 -27.66 -19.78
N LEU A 181 6.39 -28.83 -19.25
CA LEU A 181 6.41 -29.13 -17.81
C LEU A 181 7.53 -30.11 -17.50
N ILE A 182 8.44 -29.70 -16.62
CA ILE A 182 9.66 -30.44 -16.29
C ILE A 182 9.62 -30.85 -14.82
N ASP A 183 9.79 -32.15 -14.53
CA ASP A 183 9.89 -32.64 -13.16
C ASP A 183 10.91 -33.79 -13.04
N HIS A 184 11.63 -33.83 -11.93
CA HIS A 184 12.60 -34.90 -11.66
C HIS A 184 11.96 -36.22 -11.24
N HIS A 185 10.67 -36.23 -10.87
CA HIS A 185 9.92 -37.43 -10.60
C HIS A 185 9.37 -38.06 -11.90
N GLN A 186 9.17 -39.38 -11.89
CA GLN A 186 8.61 -40.11 -13.03
C GLN A 186 7.10 -39.89 -13.22
N SER A 187 6.41 -39.22 -12.27
CA SER A 187 4.98 -38.99 -12.34
C SER A 187 4.65 -37.59 -11.78
N LEU A 188 3.66 -36.97 -12.37
CA LEU A 188 3.06 -35.71 -11.84
C LEU A 188 2.40 -35.99 -10.50
N LEU A 189 2.36 -34.93 -9.66
CA LEU A 189 1.71 -35.01 -8.34
C LEU A 189 2.23 -36.17 -7.49
N SER A 190 3.52 -36.44 -7.52
CA SER A 190 4.16 -37.61 -6.93
C SER A 190 3.87 -37.86 -5.44
N LYS A 191 3.49 -36.80 -4.70
CA LYS A 191 3.09 -36.89 -3.28
C LYS A 191 1.60 -37.14 -3.07
N LEU A 192 0.80 -37.15 -4.13
CA LEU A 192 -0.64 -37.40 -4.10
C LEU A 192 -0.97 -38.78 -4.63
N PRO A 193 -2.20 -39.30 -4.42
CA PRO A 193 -2.58 -40.59 -4.94
C PRO A 193 -2.38 -40.68 -6.45
N PRO A 194 -1.89 -41.82 -7.00
CA PRO A 194 -1.52 -41.95 -8.42
C PRO A 194 -2.63 -41.61 -9.41
N GLY A 195 -3.89 -41.73 -9.01
CA GLY A 195 -5.05 -41.31 -9.82
C GLY A 195 -5.06 -39.84 -10.19
N ALA A 196 -4.58 -38.99 -9.31
CA ALA A 196 -4.48 -37.56 -9.57
C ALA A 196 -3.40 -37.25 -10.62
N GLY A 197 -2.23 -37.87 -10.50
CA GLY A 197 -1.15 -37.73 -11.50
C GLY A 197 -1.59 -38.18 -12.89
N ARG A 198 -2.25 -39.34 -12.99
CA ARG A 198 -2.80 -39.84 -14.27
C ARG A 198 -3.86 -38.90 -14.87
N TRP A 199 -4.72 -38.33 -14.03
CA TRP A 199 -5.71 -37.35 -14.49
C TRP A 199 -5.02 -36.10 -15.04
N ALA A 200 -4.05 -35.54 -14.32
CA ALA A 200 -3.30 -34.36 -14.73
C ALA A 200 -2.53 -34.60 -16.04
N GLN A 201 -1.80 -35.72 -16.13
CA GLN A 201 -1.05 -36.12 -17.33
C GLN A 201 -1.96 -36.21 -18.54
N LYS A 202 -3.08 -36.92 -18.43
CA LYS A 202 -4.05 -37.05 -19.53
C LYS A 202 -4.59 -35.72 -20.01
N ARG A 203 -4.86 -34.77 -19.06
CA ARG A 203 -5.35 -33.43 -19.43
C ARG A 203 -4.29 -32.60 -20.16
N MET A 204 -3.02 -32.70 -19.73
CA MET A 204 -1.91 -31.96 -20.34
C MET A 204 -1.61 -32.53 -21.75
N GLU A 205 -1.57 -33.83 -21.91
CA GLU A 205 -1.38 -34.51 -23.20
C GLU A 205 -2.49 -34.10 -24.21
N GLN A 206 -3.74 -34.07 -23.76
CA GLN A 206 -4.88 -33.62 -24.58
C GLN A 206 -4.77 -32.16 -25.06
N ARG A 207 -3.98 -31.33 -24.36
CA ARG A 207 -3.78 -29.90 -24.67
C ARG A 207 -2.40 -29.62 -25.25
N GLY A 208 -1.64 -30.63 -25.61
CA GLY A 208 -0.35 -30.47 -26.28
C GLY A 208 0.77 -29.96 -25.38
N VAL A 209 0.65 -30.09 -24.04
CA VAL A 209 1.74 -29.75 -23.13
C VAL A 209 2.82 -30.84 -23.19
N SER A 210 4.05 -30.46 -23.48
CA SER A 210 5.22 -31.38 -23.52
C SER A 210 5.68 -31.72 -22.10
N LEU A 211 5.63 -33.00 -21.74
CA LEU A 211 6.01 -33.47 -20.40
C LEU A 211 7.45 -34.04 -20.41
N HIS A 212 8.30 -33.51 -19.55
CA HIS A 212 9.67 -33.92 -19.33
C HIS A 212 9.81 -34.52 -17.91
N LEU A 213 9.28 -35.72 -17.71
CA LEU A 213 9.28 -36.42 -16.43
C LEU A 213 10.57 -37.24 -16.22
N GLY A 214 11.00 -37.38 -14.96
CA GLY A 214 12.25 -38.02 -14.59
C GLY A 214 13.49 -37.19 -14.96
N GLN A 215 13.32 -35.92 -15.32
CA GLN A 215 14.41 -35.04 -15.75
C GLN A 215 14.65 -33.95 -14.72
N ARG A 216 15.86 -33.88 -14.19
CA ARG A 216 16.28 -32.82 -13.27
C ARG A 216 16.84 -31.65 -14.07
N VAL A 217 16.34 -30.44 -13.80
CA VAL A 217 16.94 -29.21 -14.30
C VAL A 217 18.26 -28.98 -13.56
N THR A 218 19.34 -28.81 -14.31
CA THR A 218 20.71 -28.61 -13.81
C THR A 218 21.16 -27.15 -13.91
N GLU A 219 20.55 -26.39 -14.83
CA GLU A 219 20.87 -24.99 -15.11
C GLU A 219 19.67 -24.30 -15.77
N ILE A 220 19.50 -23.00 -15.56
CA ILE A 220 18.55 -22.17 -16.30
C ILE A 220 19.33 -21.04 -16.97
N THR A 221 19.14 -20.90 -18.28
CA THR A 221 19.80 -19.89 -19.11
C THR A 221 18.75 -18.93 -19.70
N ALA A 222 19.19 -17.88 -20.37
CA ALA A 222 18.32 -16.98 -21.12
C ALA A 222 17.49 -17.70 -22.21
N ASP A 223 18.01 -18.81 -22.76
CA ASP A 223 17.36 -19.61 -23.78
C ASP A 223 16.43 -20.69 -23.22
N GLY A 224 16.39 -20.85 -21.90
CA GLY A 224 15.52 -21.83 -21.21
C GLY A 224 16.27 -22.77 -20.25
N PRO A 225 15.54 -23.70 -19.62
CA PRO A 225 16.09 -24.67 -18.68
C PRO A 225 16.84 -25.80 -19.39
N ARG A 226 17.94 -26.26 -18.80
CA ARG A 226 18.76 -27.35 -19.26
C ARG A 226 18.56 -28.58 -18.36
N THR A 227 18.29 -29.71 -18.99
CA THR A 227 18.29 -31.06 -18.35
C THR A 227 19.45 -31.87 -18.89
N GLN A 228 19.20 -32.95 -19.64
CA GLN A 228 20.20 -33.62 -20.50
C GLN A 228 20.44 -32.81 -21.79
N ALA A 229 19.41 -32.04 -22.22
CA ALA A 229 19.46 -31.13 -23.35
C ALA A 229 18.82 -29.78 -22.94
N LEU A 230 19.06 -28.75 -23.71
CA LEU A 230 18.35 -27.47 -23.58
C LEU A 230 16.89 -27.64 -24.01
N ILE A 231 15.96 -27.15 -23.20
CA ILE A 231 14.53 -27.04 -23.53
C ILE A 231 14.28 -25.56 -23.84
N PRO A 232 14.15 -25.16 -25.12
CA PRO A 232 14.01 -23.76 -25.48
C PRO A 232 12.73 -23.16 -24.87
N ALA A 233 12.89 -22.02 -24.20
CA ALA A 233 11.77 -21.31 -23.59
C ALA A 233 12.06 -19.81 -23.47
N ASP A 234 11.11 -18.99 -23.93
CA ASP A 234 11.16 -17.52 -23.78
C ASP A 234 10.87 -17.09 -22.33
N LEU A 235 10.16 -17.94 -21.58
CA LEU A 235 9.82 -17.72 -20.18
C LEU A 235 9.98 -19.02 -19.39
N THR A 236 10.77 -18.99 -18.32
CA THR A 236 10.91 -20.10 -17.38
C THR A 236 10.26 -19.76 -16.04
N LEU A 237 9.19 -20.49 -15.70
CA LEU A 237 8.48 -20.38 -14.42
C LEU A 237 8.99 -21.41 -13.43
N LEU A 238 9.43 -20.95 -12.24
CA LEU A 238 9.97 -21.84 -11.20
C LEU A 238 8.92 -22.10 -10.12
N VAL A 239 8.46 -23.37 -10.04
CA VAL A 239 7.43 -23.85 -9.09
C VAL A 239 7.97 -25.01 -8.26
N THR A 240 9.26 -25.02 -7.99
CA THR A 240 9.96 -26.07 -7.26
C THR A 240 9.79 -25.95 -5.74
N GLY A 241 10.37 -26.89 -5.01
CA GLY A 241 10.32 -26.95 -3.55
C GLY A 241 10.70 -25.65 -2.87
N SER A 242 10.01 -25.31 -1.79
CA SER A 242 10.11 -24.04 -1.08
C SER A 242 11.10 -24.11 0.09
N LYS A 243 11.73 -22.96 0.38
CA LYS A 243 12.48 -22.64 1.61
C LYS A 243 11.77 -21.53 2.38
N ALA A 244 11.99 -21.48 3.67
CA ALA A 244 11.65 -20.30 4.47
C ALA A 244 12.57 -19.12 4.08
N PRO A 245 12.11 -17.85 4.23
CA PRO A 245 13.02 -16.71 4.13
C PRO A 245 14.20 -16.85 5.10
N ARG A 246 15.41 -16.60 4.60
CA ARG A 246 16.67 -16.87 5.34
C ARG A 246 16.76 -16.15 6.68
N TRP A 247 16.21 -14.94 6.78
CA TRP A 247 16.20 -14.17 8.01
C TRP A 247 15.52 -14.90 9.19
N ILE A 248 14.65 -15.91 8.94
CA ILE A 248 14.03 -16.72 10.00
C ILE A 248 15.08 -17.63 10.65
N GLU A 249 15.93 -18.29 9.87
CA GLU A 249 17.03 -19.10 10.36
C GLU A 249 18.11 -18.24 11.02
N ASP A 250 18.48 -17.14 10.35
CA ASP A 250 19.50 -16.19 10.82
C ASP A 250 19.11 -15.50 12.16
N SER A 251 17.82 -15.49 12.52
CA SER A 251 17.32 -14.93 13.79
C SER A 251 17.64 -15.79 15.03
N GLY A 252 18.12 -17.02 14.86
CA GLY A 252 18.34 -17.96 15.95
C GLY A 252 17.07 -18.63 16.49
N LEU A 253 15.94 -18.49 15.80
CA LEU A 253 14.75 -19.29 16.09
C LEU A 253 15.02 -20.78 15.82
N SER A 254 14.38 -21.66 16.60
CA SER A 254 14.45 -23.09 16.32
C SER A 254 13.82 -23.39 14.96
N CYS A 255 14.65 -23.85 14.01
CA CYS A 255 14.25 -24.20 12.64
C CYS A 255 14.49 -25.67 12.32
N ASP A 256 13.89 -26.18 11.26
CA ASP A 256 14.24 -27.46 10.65
C ASP A 256 15.39 -27.27 9.64
N GLU A 257 15.87 -28.39 9.05
CA GLU A 257 16.99 -28.42 8.11
C GLU A 257 16.78 -27.58 6.83
N ARG A 258 15.56 -27.11 6.59
CA ARG A 258 15.15 -26.26 5.44
C ARG A 258 14.87 -24.81 5.85
N GLY A 259 15.21 -24.42 7.09
CA GLY A 259 15.03 -23.08 7.62
C GLY A 259 13.59 -22.74 8.05
N PHE A 260 12.66 -23.70 8.06
CA PHE A 260 11.29 -23.45 8.52
C PHE A 260 11.24 -23.41 10.04
N MET A 261 10.67 -22.33 10.62
CA MET A 261 10.52 -22.19 12.06
C MET A 261 9.71 -23.34 12.66
N ARG A 262 10.23 -23.99 13.68
CA ARG A 262 9.55 -25.08 14.39
C ARG A 262 8.53 -24.52 15.38
N VAL A 263 7.27 -24.94 15.26
CA VAL A 263 6.19 -24.53 16.15
C VAL A 263 5.54 -25.73 16.85
N GLY A 264 5.09 -25.48 18.09
CA GLY A 264 4.33 -26.45 18.86
C GLY A 264 2.84 -26.51 18.48
N ASN A 265 2.08 -27.26 19.25
CA ASN A 265 0.63 -27.40 19.07
C ASN A 265 -0.17 -26.12 19.42
N THR A 266 0.43 -25.18 20.15
CA THR A 266 -0.11 -23.82 20.42
C THR A 266 0.22 -22.83 19.32
N LEU A 267 0.97 -23.21 18.29
CA LEU A 267 1.54 -22.38 17.22
C LEU A 267 2.65 -21.42 17.69
N GLN A 268 3.13 -21.57 18.93
CA GLN A 268 4.29 -20.84 19.43
C GLN A 268 5.61 -21.48 18.94
N SER A 269 6.60 -20.65 18.70
CA SER A 269 7.99 -21.07 18.46
C SER A 269 8.48 -21.96 19.59
N ARG A 270 9.26 -22.98 19.26
CA ARG A 270 9.87 -23.88 20.25
C ARG A 270 10.95 -23.22 21.10
N SER A 271 11.58 -22.17 20.58
CA SER A 271 12.67 -21.47 21.29
C SER A 271 12.20 -20.17 21.98
N HIS A 272 11.14 -19.50 21.47
CA HIS A 272 10.70 -18.18 21.94
C HIS A 272 9.18 -18.12 22.06
N PRO A 273 8.59 -18.28 23.26
CA PRO A 273 7.15 -18.40 23.45
C PRO A 273 6.35 -17.13 23.13
N ALA A 274 6.98 -15.95 23.06
CA ALA A 274 6.36 -14.71 22.60
C ALA A 274 6.16 -14.65 21.07
N ILE A 275 6.73 -15.61 20.32
CA ILE A 275 6.69 -15.64 18.85
C ILE A 275 5.84 -16.82 18.40
N PHE A 276 4.82 -16.52 17.62
CA PHE A 276 3.94 -17.49 16.96
C PHE A 276 4.30 -17.61 15.48
N GLY A 277 3.75 -18.63 14.83
CA GLY A 277 3.87 -18.75 13.39
C GLY A 277 2.85 -19.67 12.77
N ALA A 278 2.53 -19.39 11.50
CA ALA A 278 1.60 -20.19 10.71
C ALA A 278 1.94 -20.16 9.21
N GLY A 279 1.30 -21.05 8.45
CA GLY A 279 1.45 -21.11 6.99
C GLY A 279 2.76 -21.76 6.53
N ASP A 280 3.22 -21.37 5.33
CA ASP A 280 4.31 -22.06 4.64
C ASP A 280 5.70 -21.82 5.24
N CYS A 281 5.88 -20.80 6.08
CA CYS A 281 7.17 -20.49 6.74
C CYS A 281 7.44 -21.30 8.01
N VAL A 282 6.51 -22.14 8.45
CA VAL A 282 6.68 -22.93 9.68
C VAL A 282 6.66 -24.44 9.43
N ASN A 283 7.30 -25.19 10.33
CA ASN A 283 7.19 -26.64 10.46
C ASN A 283 6.45 -26.97 11.77
N TYR A 284 5.37 -27.75 11.67
CA TYR A 284 4.59 -28.19 12.82
C TYR A 284 5.16 -29.50 13.34
N ASP A 285 5.75 -29.50 14.52
CA ASP A 285 6.41 -30.69 15.09
C ASP A 285 5.46 -31.87 15.26
N ALA A 286 4.22 -31.60 15.71
CA ALA A 286 3.27 -32.66 15.95
C ALA A 286 2.68 -33.28 14.66
N PHE A 287 2.72 -32.53 13.55
CA PHE A 287 2.09 -32.94 12.28
C PHE A 287 2.83 -32.33 11.08
N PRO A 288 3.96 -32.94 10.65
CA PRO A 288 4.64 -32.50 9.44
C PRO A 288 3.69 -32.49 8.24
N ARG A 289 3.69 -31.38 7.47
CA ARG A 289 2.70 -31.13 6.41
C ARG A 289 3.34 -30.60 5.15
N GLU A 290 2.62 -30.79 4.06
CA GLU A 290 2.90 -30.06 2.83
C GLU A 290 2.62 -28.56 3.01
N LYS A 291 3.37 -27.73 2.29
CA LYS A 291 3.22 -26.28 2.28
C LYS A 291 2.08 -25.91 1.32
N ALA A 292 0.87 -25.76 1.86
CA ALA A 292 -0.34 -25.46 1.08
C ALA A 292 -1.24 -24.46 1.79
N GLY A 293 -1.83 -23.52 1.03
CA GLY A 293 -2.65 -22.43 1.54
C GLY A 293 -3.80 -22.88 2.46
N VAL A 294 -4.41 -24.03 2.21
CA VAL A 294 -5.50 -24.59 3.05
C VAL A 294 -5.08 -24.77 4.51
N PHE A 295 -3.83 -25.12 4.78
CA PHE A 295 -3.35 -25.28 6.15
C PHE A 295 -3.07 -23.93 6.83
N ALA A 296 -2.63 -22.92 6.06
CA ALA A 296 -2.50 -21.56 6.55
C ALA A 296 -3.87 -20.97 6.95
N VAL A 297 -4.87 -21.08 6.07
CA VAL A 297 -6.25 -20.64 6.36
C VAL A 297 -6.80 -21.29 7.62
N ARG A 298 -6.61 -22.59 7.80
CA ARG A 298 -7.14 -23.34 8.97
C ARG A 298 -6.38 -23.10 10.27
N ALA A 299 -5.13 -22.63 10.20
CA ALA A 299 -4.38 -22.21 11.38
C ALA A 299 -4.87 -20.87 11.96
N GLY A 300 -5.46 -20.01 11.11
CA GLY A 300 -5.87 -18.66 11.47
C GLY A 300 -6.74 -18.54 12.73
N PRO A 301 -7.87 -19.27 12.86
CA PRO A 301 -8.73 -19.18 14.05
C PRO A 301 -8.02 -19.57 15.34
N GLY A 302 -7.25 -20.67 15.33
CA GLY A 302 -6.49 -21.10 16.51
C GLY A 302 -5.36 -20.14 16.87
N LEU A 303 -4.70 -19.56 15.86
CA LEU A 303 -3.70 -18.52 16.05
C LEU A 303 -4.34 -17.27 16.67
N ALA A 304 -5.48 -16.81 16.15
CA ALA A 304 -6.20 -15.66 16.68
C ALA A 304 -6.62 -15.84 18.16
N ASP A 305 -7.08 -17.04 18.53
CA ASP A 305 -7.42 -17.34 19.93
C ASP A 305 -6.16 -17.32 20.81
N ASN A 306 -5.07 -17.90 20.37
CA ASN A 306 -3.83 -17.99 21.17
C ASN A 306 -3.12 -16.64 21.34
N VAL A 307 -3.05 -15.80 20.31
CA VAL A 307 -2.49 -14.44 20.46
C VAL A 307 -3.39 -13.57 21.35
N ARG A 308 -4.71 -13.73 21.28
CA ARG A 308 -5.65 -13.07 22.18
C ARG A 308 -5.44 -13.51 23.63
N ARG A 309 -5.30 -14.81 23.87
CA ARG A 309 -5.03 -15.36 25.21
C ARG A 309 -3.78 -14.76 25.80
N LEU A 310 -2.70 -14.74 25.03
CA LEU A 310 -1.44 -14.17 25.49
C LEU A 310 -1.54 -12.67 25.80
N ALA A 311 -2.27 -11.91 24.98
CA ALA A 311 -2.54 -10.48 25.23
C ALA A 311 -3.39 -10.22 26.49
N LEU A 312 -4.10 -11.25 26.98
CA LEU A 312 -4.90 -11.23 28.21
C LEU A 312 -4.21 -11.95 29.37
N ASP A 313 -2.90 -12.17 29.29
CA ASP A 313 -2.09 -12.92 30.27
C ASP A 313 -2.61 -14.36 30.53
N ALA A 314 -3.33 -14.93 29.56
CA ALA A 314 -3.83 -16.30 29.65
C ALA A 314 -2.97 -17.26 28.85
N THR A 315 -2.85 -18.50 29.32
CA THR A 315 -2.06 -19.54 28.66
C THR A 315 -2.63 -19.93 27.31
N PRO A 316 -1.81 -19.94 26.22
CA PRO A 316 -2.19 -20.50 24.93
C PRO A 316 -2.61 -21.97 25.03
N VAL A 317 -3.57 -22.38 24.21
CA VAL A 317 -4.13 -23.73 24.20
C VAL A 317 -3.77 -24.48 22.91
N PRO A 318 -3.72 -25.83 22.95
CA PRO A 318 -3.49 -26.61 21.76
C PRO A 318 -4.53 -26.33 20.67
N THR A 319 -4.05 -26.06 19.46
CA THR A 319 -4.88 -25.85 18.28
C THR A 319 -5.13 -27.17 17.58
N THR A 320 -6.40 -27.50 17.35
CA THR A 320 -6.77 -28.70 16.60
C THR A 320 -6.51 -28.46 15.13
N MET A 321 -5.45 -29.10 14.62
CA MET A 321 -5.07 -28.97 13.23
C MET A 321 -5.56 -30.17 12.43
N GLN A 322 -6.18 -29.94 11.29
CA GLN A 322 -6.63 -31.03 10.43
C GLN A 322 -5.45 -31.80 9.83
N GLN A 323 -5.50 -33.13 9.91
CA GLN A 323 -4.46 -33.99 9.32
C GLN A 323 -4.64 -34.17 7.81
N ARG A 324 -5.86 -34.03 7.27
CA ARG A 324 -6.18 -34.20 5.87
C ARG A 324 -6.96 -33.00 5.37
N GLY A 325 -6.53 -32.42 4.25
CA GLY A 325 -7.24 -31.35 3.53
C GLY A 325 -7.92 -31.90 2.29
N LEU A 326 -9.09 -31.39 1.93
CA LEU A 326 -9.61 -31.52 0.59
C LEU A 326 -8.74 -30.69 -0.34
N GLN A 327 -8.21 -31.31 -1.39
CA GLN A 327 -7.48 -30.62 -2.45
C GLN A 327 -8.32 -30.66 -3.73
N LEU A 328 -8.58 -29.49 -4.30
CA LEU A 328 -9.33 -29.32 -5.55
C LEU A 328 -8.40 -28.75 -6.59
N ILE A 329 -7.91 -29.58 -7.51
CA ILE A 329 -6.98 -29.19 -8.59
C ILE A 329 -7.81 -28.83 -9.83
N GLY A 330 -7.75 -27.55 -10.24
CA GLY A 330 -8.44 -27.05 -11.43
C GLY A 330 -7.67 -27.35 -12.72
N ASP A 331 -8.41 -27.50 -13.85
CA ASP A 331 -7.81 -27.69 -15.17
C ASP A 331 -7.73 -26.41 -16.01
N GLY A 332 -8.08 -25.25 -15.45
CA GLY A 332 -8.09 -23.96 -16.14
C GLY A 332 -9.22 -23.79 -17.17
N ALA A 333 -9.99 -24.85 -17.49
CA ALA A 333 -11.09 -24.81 -18.48
C ALA A 333 -12.46 -25.18 -17.87
N GLY A 334 -12.62 -24.98 -16.57
CA GLY A 334 -13.89 -25.19 -15.86
C GLY A 334 -14.14 -26.63 -15.42
N ALA A 335 -13.11 -27.47 -15.31
CA ALA A 335 -13.18 -28.77 -14.65
C ALA A 335 -12.12 -28.90 -13.54
N ALA A 336 -12.39 -29.77 -12.57
CA ALA A 336 -11.47 -30.01 -11.45
C ALA A 336 -11.42 -31.51 -11.08
N CYS A 337 -10.36 -31.85 -10.35
CA CYS A 337 -10.17 -33.12 -9.68
C CYS A 337 -10.16 -32.89 -8.16
N ALA A 338 -10.94 -33.67 -7.42
CA ALA A 338 -11.00 -33.62 -5.97
C ALA A 338 -10.19 -34.79 -5.36
N ILE A 339 -9.38 -34.47 -4.35
CA ILE A 339 -8.52 -35.42 -3.67
C ILE A 339 -8.79 -35.36 -2.16
N TRP A 340 -9.12 -36.51 -1.57
CA TRP A 340 -9.35 -36.60 -0.13
C TRP A 340 -8.65 -37.85 0.42
N GLY A 341 -7.50 -37.66 1.05
CA GLY A 341 -6.67 -38.78 1.47
C GLY A 341 -6.29 -39.69 0.29
N PRO A 342 -6.60 -41.00 0.30
CA PRO A 342 -6.31 -41.91 -0.81
C PRO A 342 -7.32 -41.80 -1.97
N PHE A 343 -8.44 -41.11 -1.79
CA PHE A 343 -9.51 -41.06 -2.78
C PHE A 343 -9.31 -39.92 -3.78
N VAL A 344 -9.53 -40.22 -5.06
CA VAL A 344 -9.47 -39.27 -6.17
C VAL A 344 -10.79 -39.33 -6.93
N LEU A 345 -11.47 -38.19 -7.01
CA LEU A 345 -12.70 -38.04 -7.76
C LEU A 345 -12.45 -37.02 -8.89
N SER A 346 -12.58 -37.47 -10.15
CA SER A 346 -12.34 -36.63 -11.34
C SER A 346 -13.58 -36.44 -12.23
N ALA A 347 -14.70 -37.02 -11.86
CA ALA A 347 -15.97 -36.89 -12.55
C ALA A 347 -17.12 -36.75 -11.55
N PRO A 348 -18.12 -35.88 -11.84
CA PRO A 348 -18.19 -34.91 -12.96
C PRO A 348 -17.31 -33.68 -12.73
N GLY A 349 -16.31 -33.47 -13.57
CA GLY A 349 -15.27 -32.43 -13.37
C GLY A 349 -15.82 -31.00 -13.30
N ARG A 350 -16.86 -30.68 -14.10
CA ARG A 350 -17.51 -29.35 -14.08
C ARG A 350 -18.23 -29.07 -12.74
N ALA A 351 -18.86 -30.07 -12.15
CA ALA A 351 -19.49 -29.90 -10.83
C ALA A 351 -18.45 -29.71 -9.72
N LEU A 352 -17.33 -30.44 -9.80
CA LEU A 352 -16.21 -30.26 -8.88
C LEU A 352 -15.57 -28.87 -9.00
N PHE A 353 -15.46 -28.33 -10.21
CA PHE A 353 -14.98 -26.97 -10.43
C PHE A 353 -15.93 -25.93 -9.82
N ARG A 354 -17.25 -26.06 -10.07
CA ARG A 354 -18.26 -25.16 -9.47
C ARG A 354 -18.21 -25.22 -7.93
N TRP A 355 -17.98 -26.38 -7.37
CA TRP A 355 -17.81 -26.54 -5.92
C TRP A 355 -16.53 -25.88 -5.41
N LYS A 356 -15.40 -26.02 -6.14
CA LYS A 356 -14.16 -25.29 -5.87
C LYS A 356 -14.38 -23.78 -5.89
N ASP A 357 -14.94 -23.26 -6.97
CA ASP A 357 -15.23 -21.84 -7.16
C ASP A 357 -16.12 -21.29 -6.04
N HIS A 358 -17.16 -22.02 -5.65
CA HIS A 358 -18.03 -21.63 -4.55
C HIS A 358 -17.28 -21.56 -3.20
N ILE A 359 -16.43 -22.52 -2.89
CA ILE A 359 -15.61 -22.49 -1.66
C ILE A 359 -14.66 -21.30 -1.66
N ASP A 360 -13.99 -21.06 -2.77
CA ASP A 360 -13.00 -19.99 -2.91
C ASP A 360 -13.68 -18.61 -2.81
N ARG A 361 -14.82 -18.40 -3.48
CA ARG A 361 -15.60 -17.16 -3.39
C ARG A 361 -16.15 -16.93 -1.98
N LEU A 362 -16.69 -17.95 -1.30
CA LEU A 362 -17.14 -17.83 0.10
C LEU A 362 -15.99 -17.43 1.04
N TRP A 363 -14.77 -17.88 0.76
CA TRP A 363 -13.62 -17.47 1.54
C TRP A 363 -13.28 -16.00 1.28
N MET A 364 -13.22 -15.57 0.01
CA MET A 364 -12.94 -14.18 -0.39
C MET A 364 -14.01 -13.20 0.16
N ASP A 365 -15.28 -13.54 0.02
CA ASP A 365 -16.42 -12.71 0.46
C ASP A 365 -16.36 -12.39 1.96
N ARG A 366 -15.87 -13.32 2.77
CA ARG A 366 -15.68 -13.13 4.21
C ARG A 366 -14.82 -11.93 4.55
N TYR A 367 -13.80 -11.64 3.71
CA TYR A 367 -12.84 -10.57 3.93
C TYR A 367 -13.16 -9.33 3.09
N ASN A 368 -13.57 -9.50 1.84
CA ASN A 368 -13.88 -8.39 0.95
C ASN A 368 -15.15 -7.64 1.36
N HIS A 369 -16.11 -8.32 2.00
CA HIS A 369 -17.31 -7.70 2.58
C HIS A 369 -17.17 -7.41 4.08
N PHE A 370 -15.99 -7.61 4.69
CA PHE A 370 -15.76 -7.27 6.09
C PHE A 370 -16.04 -5.80 6.35
N GLY A 371 -16.76 -5.52 7.44
CA GLY A 371 -17.06 -4.15 7.87
C GLY A 371 -18.12 -3.43 7.04
N ALA A 372 -18.81 -4.07 6.08
CA ALA A 372 -19.81 -3.41 5.23
C ALA A 372 -20.92 -2.71 6.04
N ALA A 373 -21.44 -3.34 7.10
CA ALA A 373 -22.42 -2.71 7.97
C ALA A 373 -21.87 -1.52 8.76
N MET A 374 -20.58 -1.55 9.14
CA MET A 374 -19.91 -0.45 9.81
C MET A 374 -19.71 0.73 8.86
N VAL A 375 -19.27 0.46 7.63
CA VAL A 375 -19.14 1.49 6.60
C VAL A 375 -20.49 2.15 6.32
N ALA A 376 -21.56 1.38 6.16
CA ALA A 376 -22.90 1.91 5.98
C ALA A 376 -23.37 2.77 7.16
N ALA A 377 -23.03 2.41 8.39
CA ALA A 377 -23.34 3.21 9.58
C ALA A 377 -22.52 4.53 9.61
N MET A 378 -21.26 4.50 9.21
CA MET A 378 -20.41 5.71 9.09
C MET A 378 -20.97 6.66 8.03
N GLU A 379 -21.42 6.15 6.90
CA GLU A 379 -22.02 6.93 5.82
C GLU A 379 -23.39 7.53 6.18
N ALA A 380 -24.14 6.85 7.03
CA ALA A 380 -25.43 7.36 7.53
C ALA A 380 -25.28 8.54 8.52
N GLN A 381 -24.08 8.75 9.07
CA GLN A 381 -23.77 9.82 10.02
C GLN A 381 -22.46 10.54 9.66
N PRO A 382 -22.39 11.18 8.47
CA PRO A 382 -21.14 11.79 7.95
C PRO A 382 -20.57 12.89 8.87
N GLU A 383 -21.42 13.58 9.62
CA GLU A 383 -20.99 14.60 10.58
C GLU A 383 -20.21 14.06 11.78
N THR A 384 -20.30 12.79 12.09
CA THR A 384 -19.54 12.14 13.18
C THR A 384 -18.16 11.70 12.73
N MET A 385 -17.95 11.58 11.42
CA MET A 385 -16.68 11.19 10.86
C MET A 385 -15.87 12.44 10.52
N ARG A 386 -14.70 12.57 11.14
CA ARG A 386 -13.75 13.65 10.85
C ARG A 386 -12.53 13.08 10.15
N CYS A 387 -12.19 13.62 8.98
CA CYS A 387 -10.98 13.27 8.28
C CYS A 387 -9.74 13.59 9.13
N SER A 388 -8.72 12.75 9.03
CA SER A 388 -7.36 13.01 9.51
C SER A 388 -6.54 13.74 8.42
N GLY A 389 -5.28 14.06 8.70
CA GLY A 389 -4.46 14.86 7.80
C GLY A 389 -5.03 16.26 7.61
N CYS A 390 -4.83 16.87 6.44
CA CYS A 390 -5.31 18.22 6.13
C CYS A 390 -6.83 18.34 5.94
N GLY A 391 -7.51 17.23 5.70
CA GLY A 391 -8.97 17.20 5.63
C GLY A 391 -9.69 17.51 6.94
N GLY A 392 -8.97 17.56 8.07
CA GLY A 392 -9.49 17.87 9.40
C GLY A 392 -9.33 19.33 9.83
N LYS A 393 -8.87 20.23 8.97
CA LYS A 393 -8.73 21.68 9.26
C LYS A 393 -10.11 22.33 9.53
N VAL A 394 -10.10 23.43 10.28
CA VAL A 394 -11.28 24.31 10.44
C VAL A 394 -11.52 25.05 9.13
N GLY A 395 -12.79 25.19 8.75
CA GLY A 395 -13.14 25.86 7.50
C GLY A 395 -12.66 27.31 7.43
N PRO A 396 -12.24 27.79 6.25
CA PRO A 396 -11.64 29.12 6.09
C PRO A 396 -12.58 30.29 6.47
N GLU A 397 -13.88 30.11 6.28
CA GLU A 397 -14.88 31.13 6.68
C GLU A 397 -14.89 31.33 8.20
N ILE A 398 -14.96 30.24 8.96
CA ILE A 398 -14.95 30.28 10.44
C ILE A 398 -13.66 30.92 10.96
N LEU A 399 -12.51 30.58 10.36
CA LEU A 399 -11.22 31.15 10.75
C LEU A 399 -11.20 32.67 10.49
N ARG A 400 -11.63 33.12 9.31
CA ARG A 400 -11.67 34.53 8.93
C ARG A 400 -12.59 35.32 9.85
N ASP A 401 -13.81 34.83 10.09
CA ASP A 401 -14.82 35.51 10.89
C ASP A 401 -14.45 35.59 12.38
N THR A 402 -13.70 34.59 12.88
CA THR A 402 -13.37 34.49 14.30
C THR A 402 -12.03 35.12 14.63
N MET A 403 -11.01 34.87 13.80
CA MET A 403 -9.63 35.30 14.06
C MET A 403 -9.38 36.74 13.55
N GLY A 404 -10.16 37.22 12.56
CA GLY A 404 -10.03 38.57 12.04
C GLY A 404 -8.60 38.92 11.64
N GLU A 405 -8.06 40.02 12.21
CA GLU A 405 -6.70 40.49 11.94
C GLU A 405 -5.59 39.53 12.44
N LEU A 406 -5.91 38.55 13.30
CA LEU A 406 -4.98 37.51 13.72
C LEU A 406 -4.83 36.36 12.67
N ALA A 407 -5.73 36.34 11.69
CA ALA A 407 -5.60 35.40 10.57
C ALA A 407 -4.43 35.86 9.69
N VAL A 408 -3.35 35.08 9.71
CA VAL A 408 -2.19 35.33 8.84
C VAL A 408 -2.58 35.00 7.39
N SER A 409 -2.34 35.94 6.48
CA SER A 409 -2.44 35.74 5.05
C SER A 409 -1.08 35.24 4.52
N GLY A 410 -1.07 34.17 3.71
CA GLY A 410 0.13 33.61 3.12
C GLY A 410 0.70 32.41 3.88
N ASP A 411 1.63 31.70 3.24
CA ASP A 411 2.20 30.44 3.74
C ASP A 411 3.07 30.61 4.98
N VAL A 412 3.71 31.77 5.16
CA VAL A 412 4.62 32.04 6.29
C VAL A 412 4.38 33.39 6.94
N ALA A 413 4.64 33.46 8.24
CA ALA A 413 4.69 34.68 9.02
C ALA A 413 6.12 35.18 9.15
N ALA A 414 6.31 36.54 9.12
CA ALA A 414 7.59 37.17 9.44
C ALA A 414 7.83 37.09 10.95
N LEU A 415 8.88 36.43 11.37
CA LEU A 415 9.29 36.35 12.78
C LEU A 415 10.26 37.46 13.14
N SER A 416 11.05 37.93 12.16
CA SER A 416 11.97 39.07 12.25
C SER A 416 12.25 39.58 10.83
N GLU A 417 13.13 40.60 10.73
CA GLU A 417 13.59 41.09 9.42
C GLU A 417 14.31 39.97 8.60
N ALA A 418 14.96 39.04 9.27
CA ALA A 418 15.79 37.97 8.67
C ALA A 418 15.10 36.60 8.65
N GLN A 419 14.00 36.37 9.35
CA GLN A 419 13.42 35.06 9.54
C GLN A 419 11.93 35.02 9.28
N VAL A 420 11.49 33.91 8.72
CA VAL A 420 10.08 33.52 8.53
C VAL A 420 9.80 32.18 9.18
N GLY A 421 8.56 31.92 9.50
CA GLY A 421 8.15 30.62 10.05
C GLY A 421 6.69 30.31 9.80
N SER A 422 6.35 29.05 9.90
CA SER A 422 4.99 28.52 9.84
C SER A 422 4.77 27.48 10.93
N VAL A 423 3.51 27.15 11.19
CA VAL A 423 3.12 26.05 12.08
C VAL A 423 1.96 25.26 11.47
N ASP A 424 2.16 23.96 11.32
CA ASP A 424 1.13 23.05 10.90
C ASP A 424 0.83 21.99 11.97
N LEU A 425 -0.47 21.67 12.12
CA LEU A 425 -0.94 20.58 12.95
C LEU A 425 -1.59 19.53 12.08
N ILE A 426 -1.07 18.31 12.15
CA ILE A 426 -1.58 17.15 11.43
C ILE A 426 -1.97 16.05 12.42
N ARG A 427 -3.13 15.43 12.18
CA ARG A 427 -3.59 14.22 12.86
C ARG A 427 -3.20 13.00 12.03
N ASP A 428 -2.83 11.90 12.70
CA ASP A 428 -2.42 10.70 11.99
C ASP A 428 -3.54 10.14 11.09
N ALA A 429 -3.18 9.92 9.82
CA ALA A 429 -4.03 9.32 8.78
C ALA A 429 -3.40 8.04 8.19
N PHE A 430 -2.25 7.62 8.72
CA PHE A 430 -1.38 6.65 8.06
C PHE A 430 -1.20 5.36 8.86
N ASP A 431 -1.51 5.36 10.17
CA ASP A 431 -1.34 4.24 11.11
C ASP A 431 0.11 3.75 11.26
N ASP A 432 1.08 4.52 10.76
CA ASP A 432 2.51 4.23 10.78
C ASP A 432 3.27 5.44 11.33
N PRO A 433 3.77 5.42 12.58
CA PRO A 433 4.38 6.60 13.21
C PRO A 433 5.62 7.13 12.49
N TYR A 434 6.42 6.25 11.87
CA TYR A 434 7.58 6.68 11.08
C TYR A 434 7.15 7.44 9.83
N LEU A 435 6.22 6.88 9.05
CA LEU A 435 5.67 7.50 7.86
C LEU A 435 4.93 8.79 8.19
N PHE A 436 4.13 8.78 9.26
CA PHE A 436 3.42 9.95 9.75
C PHE A 436 4.36 11.13 10.04
N ALA A 437 5.45 10.87 10.79
CA ALA A 437 6.42 11.91 11.12
C ALA A 437 7.12 12.47 9.87
N ARG A 438 7.46 11.62 8.90
CA ARG A 438 8.03 12.06 7.63
C ARG A 438 7.08 12.96 6.86
N ILE A 439 5.85 12.50 6.65
CA ILE A 439 4.83 13.26 5.89
C ILE A 439 4.49 14.57 6.61
N ALA A 440 4.31 14.55 7.94
CA ALA A 440 4.06 15.75 8.71
C ALA A 440 5.20 16.77 8.57
N GLY A 441 6.45 16.31 8.63
CA GLY A 441 7.61 17.16 8.44
C GLY A 441 7.74 17.73 7.03
N ILE A 442 7.50 16.91 6.00
CA ILE A 442 7.49 17.35 4.59
C ILE A 442 6.40 18.40 4.37
N HIS A 443 5.20 18.16 4.94
CA HIS A 443 4.08 19.08 4.85
C HIS A 443 4.41 20.45 5.47
N ALA A 444 4.89 20.48 6.71
CA ALA A 444 5.23 21.72 7.39
C ALA A 444 6.39 22.49 6.71
N LEU A 445 7.39 21.78 6.17
CA LEU A 445 8.51 22.38 5.45
C LEU A 445 8.08 22.99 4.10
N SER A 446 6.95 22.56 3.54
CA SER A 446 6.44 23.02 2.25
C SER A 446 6.19 24.52 2.22
N ASP A 447 5.63 25.09 3.29
CA ASP A 447 5.43 26.54 3.45
C ASP A 447 6.73 27.34 3.30
N LEU A 448 7.81 26.87 3.94
CA LEU A 448 9.12 27.52 3.84
C LEU A 448 9.68 27.42 2.40
N TYR A 449 9.49 26.29 1.74
CA TYR A 449 9.93 26.10 0.35
C TYR A 449 9.09 26.94 -0.61
N ALA A 450 7.80 27.08 -0.39
CA ALA A 450 6.93 27.99 -1.11
C ALA A 450 7.39 29.44 -0.94
N ALA A 451 7.76 29.86 0.26
CA ALA A 451 8.30 31.19 0.54
C ALA A 451 9.76 31.39 0.08
N GLY A 452 10.44 30.37 -0.45
CA GLY A 452 11.87 30.43 -0.84
C GLY A 452 12.83 30.52 0.33
N ALA A 453 12.38 30.24 1.56
CA ALA A 453 13.22 30.31 2.74
C ALA A 453 14.34 29.27 2.72
N THR A 454 15.47 29.62 3.30
CA THR A 454 16.66 28.78 3.39
C THR A 454 16.96 28.35 4.82
N ASN A 455 17.89 27.40 5.02
CA ASN A 455 18.34 26.94 6.34
C ASN A 455 17.19 26.54 7.27
N PRO A 456 16.27 25.66 6.86
CA PRO A 456 15.11 25.30 7.67
C PRO A 456 15.50 24.61 8.97
N ARG A 457 14.78 24.90 10.04
CA ARG A 457 14.86 24.30 11.37
C ARG A 457 13.46 23.99 11.86
N MET A 458 13.31 22.99 12.72
CA MET A 458 12.00 22.51 13.16
C MET A 458 11.90 22.41 14.68
N LEU A 459 10.75 22.79 15.23
CA LEU A 459 10.29 22.46 16.58
C LEU A 459 9.09 21.52 16.47
N SER A 460 9.01 20.51 17.35
CA SER A 460 7.93 19.51 17.29
C SER A 460 7.14 19.48 18.59
N ALA A 461 5.81 19.59 18.52
CA ALA A 461 4.90 19.27 19.61
C ALA A 461 4.09 18.01 19.21
N LEU A 462 4.28 16.92 19.96
CA LEU A 462 3.72 15.62 19.65
C LEU A 462 2.73 15.19 20.72
N THR A 463 1.57 14.66 20.31
CA THR A 463 0.65 13.96 21.20
C THR A 463 0.64 12.48 20.82
N LEU A 464 0.83 11.59 21.80
CA LEU A 464 0.80 10.15 21.60
C LEU A 464 -0.39 9.52 22.33
N PRO A 465 -1.00 8.46 21.76
CA PRO A 465 -2.02 7.69 22.47
C PRO A 465 -1.52 7.15 23.81
N TYR A 466 -2.42 7.14 24.82
CA TYR A 466 -2.11 6.56 26.12
C TYR A 466 -1.58 5.13 25.98
N ALA A 467 -0.38 4.86 26.51
CA ALA A 467 0.23 3.55 26.44
C ALA A 467 1.21 3.30 27.58
N LYS A 468 1.59 2.04 27.81
CA LYS A 468 2.67 1.72 28.75
C LYS A 468 4.00 2.33 28.28
N PRO A 469 4.95 2.65 29.20
CA PRO A 469 6.19 3.36 28.86
C PRO A 469 7.03 2.70 27.76
N ALA A 470 7.07 1.37 27.70
CA ALA A 470 7.82 0.65 26.66
C ALA A 470 7.24 0.89 25.25
N ILE A 471 5.91 0.97 25.13
CA ILE A 471 5.21 1.25 23.87
C ILE A 471 5.39 2.71 23.46
N LEU A 472 5.27 3.66 24.41
CA LEU A 472 5.55 5.08 24.15
C LEU A 472 6.97 5.29 23.63
N ARG A 473 7.95 4.59 24.22
CA ARG A 473 9.34 4.66 23.75
C ARG A 473 9.47 4.18 22.30
N ARG A 474 8.86 3.05 21.95
CA ARG A 474 8.84 2.51 20.57
C ARG A 474 8.25 3.51 19.58
N ASP A 475 7.10 4.11 19.92
CA ASP A 475 6.44 5.09 19.05
C ASP A 475 7.29 6.36 18.89
N LEU A 476 7.86 6.88 20.01
CA LEU A 476 8.76 8.04 19.96
C LEU A 476 10.02 7.78 19.13
N GLU A 477 10.59 6.58 19.19
CA GLU A 477 11.73 6.21 18.34
C GLU A 477 11.36 6.22 16.86
N GLN A 478 10.18 5.70 16.48
CA GLN A 478 9.70 5.77 15.10
C GLN A 478 9.48 7.23 14.66
N LEU A 479 8.80 8.04 15.47
CA LEU A 479 8.55 9.46 15.19
C LEU A 479 9.84 10.26 15.04
N LYS A 480 10.77 10.12 16.02
CA LYS A 480 12.08 10.75 15.97
C LYS A 480 12.83 10.42 14.69
N ASN A 481 12.92 9.13 14.35
CA ASN A 481 13.64 8.70 13.16
C ASN A 481 12.97 9.18 11.87
N GLY A 482 11.63 9.27 11.85
CA GLY A 482 10.89 9.88 10.75
C GLY A 482 11.27 11.33 10.51
N LEU A 483 11.28 12.16 11.55
CA LEU A 483 11.69 13.56 11.47
C LEU A 483 13.18 13.71 11.11
N VAL A 484 14.07 12.95 11.74
CA VAL A 484 15.53 12.99 11.48
C VAL A 484 15.85 12.61 10.04
N SER A 485 15.09 11.69 9.43
CA SER A 485 15.29 11.25 8.04
C SER A 485 15.11 12.35 7.00
N LEU A 486 14.49 13.48 7.36
CA LEU A 486 14.31 14.65 6.49
C LEU A 486 15.59 15.48 6.33
N GLY A 487 16.62 15.25 7.16
CA GLY A 487 17.88 16.01 7.11
C GLY A 487 17.76 17.45 7.61
N VAL A 488 16.62 17.82 8.21
CA VAL A 488 16.38 19.16 8.80
C VAL A 488 16.58 19.08 10.31
N PRO A 489 17.35 20.01 10.93
CA PRO A 489 17.56 20.02 12.36
C PRO A 489 16.27 20.18 13.17
N VAL A 490 15.98 19.25 14.04
CA VAL A 490 14.95 19.38 15.08
C VAL A 490 15.61 20.02 16.31
N ILE A 491 15.29 21.28 16.57
CA ILE A 491 15.99 22.12 17.57
C ILE A 491 15.32 22.13 18.94
N GLY A 492 14.15 21.49 19.09
CA GLY A 492 13.43 21.35 20.33
C GLY A 492 12.01 20.86 20.13
N GLY A 493 11.25 20.79 21.21
CA GLY A 493 9.87 20.36 21.12
C GLY A 493 9.23 20.07 22.48
N HIS A 494 8.00 19.54 22.40
CA HIS A 494 7.21 19.09 23.54
C HIS A 494 6.50 17.78 23.19
N THR A 495 6.22 16.97 24.21
CA THR A 495 5.53 15.71 24.04
C THR A 495 4.50 15.50 25.15
N ALA A 496 3.29 15.11 24.80
CA ALA A 496 2.20 14.81 25.72
C ALA A 496 1.50 13.49 25.34
N GLU A 497 0.84 12.88 26.29
CA GLU A 497 -0.11 11.79 26.01
C GLU A 497 -1.52 12.36 25.74
N GLY A 498 -2.28 11.73 24.87
CA GLY A 498 -3.62 12.13 24.48
C GLY A 498 -4.44 11.01 23.86
N ALA A 499 -5.53 11.36 23.22
CA ALA A 499 -6.45 10.38 22.63
C ALA A 499 -5.91 9.77 21.30
N GLU A 500 -5.14 10.55 20.56
CA GLU A 500 -4.68 10.20 19.21
C GLU A 500 -3.27 10.73 18.96
N LEU A 501 -2.62 10.18 17.93
CA LEU A 501 -1.33 10.67 17.47
C LEU A 501 -1.52 11.95 16.65
N THR A 502 -0.89 13.04 17.10
CA THR A 502 -0.85 14.33 16.40
C THR A 502 0.56 14.90 16.40
N ALA A 503 0.87 15.71 15.39
CA ALA A 503 2.10 16.48 15.31
C ALA A 503 1.77 17.93 14.95
N ALA A 504 2.13 18.86 15.83
CA ALA A 504 2.22 20.27 15.51
C ALA A 504 3.70 20.58 15.30
N LEU A 505 4.06 20.97 14.08
CA LEU A 505 5.43 21.25 13.68
C LEU A 505 5.56 22.73 13.37
N THR A 506 6.42 23.42 14.11
CA THR A 506 6.81 24.80 13.81
C THR A 506 8.11 24.77 13.03
N VAL A 507 8.10 25.36 11.84
CA VAL A 507 9.27 25.46 10.98
C VAL A 507 9.73 26.91 10.87
N VAL A 508 11.04 27.12 10.92
CA VAL A 508 11.67 28.44 10.84
C VAL A 508 12.79 28.39 9.82
N GLY A 509 12.84 29.37 8.93
CA GLY A 509 13.88 29.52 7.93
C GLY A 509 14.39 30.95 7.80
N ASP A 510 15.53 31.10 7.15
CA ASP A 510 16.07 32.42 6.82
C ASP A 510 15.28 32.98 5.63
N LYS A 511 14.85 34.22 5.70
CA LYS A 511 14.03 34.88 4.70
C LYS A 511 14.78 34.99 3.38
N ALA A 512 14.14 34.63 2.28
CA ALA A 512 14.68 34.88 0.96
C ALA A 512 14.74 36.38 0.64
N PRO A 513 15.68 36.84 -0.19
CA PRO A 513 15.60 38.17 -0.79
C PRO A 513 14.28 38.33 -1.52
N ALA A 514 13.71 39.56 -1.50
CA ALA A 514 12.47 39.84 -2.25
C ALA A 514 12.66 39.47 -3.73
N ALA A 515 11.69 38.77 -4.31
CA ALA A 515 11.72 38.42 -5.73
C ALA A 515 11.84 39.71 -6.57
N SER A 516 12.77 39.68 -7.54
CA SER A 516 13.04 40.81 -8.45
C SER A 516 11.98 40.99 -9.54
N THR A 517 11.16 39.97 -9.76
CA THR A 517 10.14 39.88 -10.81
C THR A 517 8.76 39.92 -10.23
N ARG A 518 7.81 40.60 -10.89
CA ARG A 518 6.41 40.62 -10.54
C ARG A 518 5.60 39.78 -11.53
N ALA A 519 4.61 39.06 -11.02
CA ALA A 519 3.66 38.29 -11.83
C ALA A 519 2.96 39.21 -12.87
N ARG A 520 2.75 38.69 -14.08
CA ARG A 520 2.16 39.43 -15.21
C ARG A 520 1.03 38.62 -15.84
N VAL A 521 0.13 39.33 -16.50
CA VAL A 521 -0.85 38.72 -17.39
C VAL A 521 -0.14 37.88 -18.45
N GLY A 522 -0.58 36.62 -18.61
CA GLY A 522 0.02 35.67 -19.55
C GLY A 522 1.07 34.74 -18.93
N ASP A 523 1.55 35.00 -17.71
CA ASP A 523 2.44 34.06 -17.02
C ASP A 523 1.73 32.71 -16.82
N ALA A 524 2.47 31.62 -17.11
CA ALA A 524 1.98 30.25 -16.99
C ALA A 524 1.96 29.80 -15.53
N LEU A 525 0.96 29.02 -15.14
CA LEU A 525 0.85 28.39 -13.82
C LEU A 525 1.32 26.93 -13.91
N ILE A 526 2.36 26.61 -13.17
CA ILE A 526 2.93 25.24 -13.08
C ILE A 526 2.52 24.62 -11.74
N LEU A 527 1.92 23.44 -11.79
CA LEU A 527 1.64 22.59 -10.62
C LEU A 527 2.66 21.43 -10.59
N THR A 528 3.36 21.27 -9.46
CA THR A 528 4.46 20.29 -9.37
C THR A 528 4.05 18.87 -8.99
N LYS A 529 2.90 18.68 -8.36
CA LYS A 529 2.39 17.35 -7.96
C LYS A 529 0.89 17.22 -8.27
N PRO A 530 0.39 16.00 -8.52
CA PRO A 530 -1.03 15.75 -8.79
C PRO A 530 -1.93 16.03 -7.59
N LEU A 531 -3.23 16.27 -7.85
CA LEU A 531 -4.28 16.42 -6.85
C LEU A 531 -4.99 15.09 -6.56
N GLY A 532 -5.69 15.02 -5.42
CA GLY A 532 -6.55 13.89 -5.07
C GLY A 532 -6.21 13.19 -3.76
N VAL A 533 -5.21 13.68 -3.01
CA VAL A 533 -4.77 13.07 -1.74
C VAL A 533 -5.89 13.02 -0.71
N GLY A 534 -6.66 14.11 -0.56
CA GLY A 534 -7.73 14.17 0.43
C GLY A 534 -8.85 13.18 0.15
N LEU A 535 -9.28 13.08 -1.10
CA LEU A 535 -10.28 12.10 -1.55
C LEU A 535 -9.83 10.66 -1.30
N ILE A 536 -8.56 10.34 -1.64
CA ILE A 536 -8.01 9.00 -1.45
C ILE A 536 -7.88 8.66 0.04
N LEU A 537 -7.37 9.58 0.88
CA LEU A 537 -7.24 9.32 2.31
C LEU A 537 -8.61 9.22 3.02
N ALA A 538 -9.58 10.07 2.64
CA ALA A 538 -10.95 9.95 3.13
C ALA A 538 -11.58 8.60 2.72
N GLY A 539 -11.37 8.20 1.48
CA GLY A 539 -11.83 6.90 0.99
C GLY A 539 -11.12 5.72 1.64
N ARG A 540 -9.84 5.85 2.00
CA ARG A 540 -9.11 4.86 2.79
C ARG A 540 -9.76 4.67 4.17
N MET A 541 -10.11 5.74 4.86
CA MET A 541 -10.78 5.68 6.17
C MET A 541 -12.11 4.90 6.10
N LEU A 542 -12.80 4.97 4.98
CA LEU A 542 -14.02 4.21 4.69
C LEU A 542 -13.75 2.80 4.12
N GLY A 543 -12.50 2.46 3.85
CA GLY A 543 -12.12 1.22 3.18
C GLY A 543 -12.70 1.07 1.76
N LYS A 544 -12.93 2.18 1.05
CA LYS A 544 -13.60 2.23 -0.26
C LYS A 544 -12.66 2.50 -1.45
N VAL A 545 -11.41 2.77 -1.20
CA VAL A 545 -10.42 3.10 -2.23
C VAL A 545 -9.53 1.89 -2.50
N HIS A 546 -9.16 1.71 -3.76
CA HIS A 546 -8.27 0.64 -4.17
C HIS A 546 -6.88 0.79 -3.51
N PRO A 547 -6.26 -0.28 -2.99
CA PRO A 547 -4.98 -0.24 -2.28
C PRO A 547 -3.85 0.43 -3.07
N HIS A 548 -3.82 0.28 -4.39
CA HIS A 548 -2.82 0.92 -5.25
C HIS A 548 -2.94 2.45 -5.26
N ALA A 549 -4.17 2.98 -5.24
CA ALA A 549 -4.39 4.43 -5.13
C ALA A 549 -3.86 4.97 -3.80
N VAL A 550 -4.09 4.24 -2.69
CA VAL A 550 -3.52 4.59 -1.38
C VAL A 550 -1.99 4.58 -1.40
N GLU A 551 -1.39 3.55 -1.98
CA GLU A 551 0.07 3.44 -2.10
C GLU A 551 0.66 4.60 -2.91
N THR A 552 0.04 4.93 -4.04
CA THR A 552 0.47 6.04 -4.91
C THR A 552 0.33 7.38 -4.19
N ALA A 553 -0.80 7.63 -3.51
CA ALA A 553 -1.01 8.86 -2.74
C ALA A 553 0.03 9.03 -1.62
N LEU A 554 0.35 7.97 -0.89
CA LEU A 554 1.37 8.02 0.17
C LEU A 554 2.77 8.29 -0.37
N LYS A 555 3.15 7.69 -1.50
CA LYS A 555 4.43 8.00 -2.18
C LYS A 555 4.51 9.48 -2.58
N HIS A 556 3.42 10.06 -3.07
CA HIS A 556 3.37 11.49 -3.37
C HIS A 556 3.44 12.36 -2.12
N CYS A 557 2.84 11.95 -1.01
CA CYS A 557 2.99 12.65 0.27
C CYS A 557 4.44 12.62 0.79
N GLU A 558 5.21 11.56 0.52
CA GLU A 558 6.62 11.44 0.89
C GLU A 558 7.59 12.22 -0.02
N GLN A 559 7.14 12.68 -1.17
CA GLN A 559 7.93 13.53 -2.06
C GLN A 559 7.91 14.96 -1.51
N ASP A 560 9.06 15.49 -1.09
CA ASP A 560 9.16 16.87 -0.61
C ASP A 560 9.13 17.90 -1.74
N ASN A 561 9.00 19.16 -1.40
CA ASN A 561 8.98 20.28 -2.34
C ASN A 561 10.34 21.01 -2.45
N ALA A 562 11.38 20.58 -1.71
CA ALA A 562 12.67 21.27 -1.64
C ALA A 562 13.37 21.38 -2.99
N GLN A 563 13.40 20.26 -3.75
CA GLN A 563 14.07 20.25 -5.05
C GLN A 563 13.25 20.99 -6.11
N ALA A 564 11.93 20.85 -6.11
CA ALA A 564 11.04 21.61 -6.99
C ALA A 564 11.20 23.12 -6.75
N ALA A 565 11.21 23.55 -5.48
CA ALA A 565 11.41 24.94 -5.13
C ALA A 565 12.73 25.52 -5.66
N ARG A 566 13.83 24.77 -5.55
CA ARG A 566 15.16 25.17 -6.09
C ARG A 566 15.17 25.25 -7.61
N ILE A 567 14.50 24.32 -8.30
CA ILE A 567 14.38 24.34 -9.77
C ILE A 567 13.57 25.57 -10.20
N LEU A 568 12.49 25.89 -9.50
CA LEU A 568 11.59 26.99 -9.85
C LEU A 568 12.12 28.38 -9.47
N GLU A 569 13.06 28.48 -8.52
CA GLU A 569 13.58 29.74 -8.01
C GLU A 569 14.03 30.74 -9.10
N PRO A 570 14.80 30.35 -10.14
CA PRO A 570 15.22 31.26 -11.20
C PRO A 570 14.10 31.74 -12.13
N TYR A 571 12.97 31.04 -12.15
CA TYR A 571 11.87 31.22 -13.11
C TYR A 571 10.62 31.86 -12.50
N ALA A 572 10.48 31.82 -11.18
CA ALA A 572 9.29 32.29 -10.49
C ALA A 572 9.04 33.79 -10.69
N THR A 573 7.84 34.17 -11.15
CA THR A 573 7.49 35.56 -11.52
C THR A 573 6.65 36.27 -10.46
N GLY A 574 6.44 35.68 -9.27
CA GLY A 574 5.81 36.39 -8.15
C GLY A 574 4.65 35.67 -7.48
N LEU A 575 3.93 34.76 -8.15
CA LEU A 575 2.99 33.85 -7.48
C LEU A 575 3.75 32.57 -7.16
N ARG A 576 3.74 32.17 -5.88
CA ARG A 576 4.36 30.93 -5.42
C ARG A 576 3.72 30.53 -4.09
N THR A 577 3.05 29.37 -4.06
CA THR A 577 2.43 28.78 -2.89
C THR A 577 2.46 27.27 -2.99
N ASP A 578 2.32 26.58 -1.87
CA ASP A 578 2.00 25.16 -1.89
C ASP A 578 0.48 24.93 -1.94
N VAL A 579 0.07 23.75 -2.34
CA VAL A 579 -1.35 23.37 -2.40
C VAL A 579 -1.65 22.41 -1.27
N THR A 580 -2.34 22.88 -0.24
CA THR A 580 -2.62 22.09 0.96
C THR A 580 -4.12 22.05 1.32
N GLY A 581 -4.50 22.35 2.55
CA GLY A 581 -5.82 22.08 3.09
C GLY A 581 -7.00 22.78 2.41
N PHE A 582 -6.78 23.89 1.73
CA PHE A 582 -7.85 24.64 1.03
C PHE A 582 -8.02 24.23 -0.44
N GLY A 583 -7.21 23.29 -0.92
CA GLY A 583 -7.22 22.84 -2.31
C GLY A 583 -6.65 23.87 -3.27
N LEU A 584 -6.53 23.52 -4.54
CA LEU A 584 -5.90 24.36 -5.56
C LEU A 584 -6.58 25.74 -5.68
N LEU A 585 -7.90 25.77 -5.79
CA LEU A 585 -8.64 27.04 -5.97
C LEU A 585 -8.61 27.92 -4.73
N GLY A 586 -8.59 27.33 -3.53
CA GLY A 586 -8.46 28.09 -2.28
C GLY A 586 -7.11 28.81 -2.19
N HIS A 587 -6.01 28.11 -2.54
CA HIS A 587 -4.68 28.72 -2.56
C HIS A 587 -4.53 29.76 -3.67
N LEU A 588 -5.05 29.50 -4.88
CA LEU A 588 -5.07 30.52 -5.93
C LEU A 588 -5.87 31.76 -5.54
N GLN A 589 -6.99 31.61 -4.80
CA GLN A 589 -7.78 32.74 -4.33
C GLN A 589 -7.00 33.68 -3.42
N THR A 590 -6.13 33.13 -2.56
CA THR A 590 -5.36 33.91 -1.60
C THR A 590 -4.05 34.48 -2.16
N GLU A 591 -3.43 33.76 -3.10
CA GLU A 591 -2.06 34.04 -3.55
C GLU A 591 -1.97 34.71 -4.94
N VAL A 592 -3.07 34.77 -5.72
CA VAL A 592 -3.09 35.54 -6.96
C VAL A 592 -2.96 37.03 -6.63
N PRO A 593 -1.92 37.72 -7.16
CA PRO A 593 -1.67 39.09 -6.81
C PRO A 593 -2.83 40.04 -7.19
N ASP A 594 -3.00 41.13 -6.43
CA ASP A 594 -4.00 42.16 -6.70
C ASP A 594 -3.91 42.67 -8.14
N GLY A 595 -5.07 42.81 -8.78
CA GLY A 595 -5.18 43.28 -10.16
C GLY A 595 -5.00 42.14 -11.21
N LEU A 596 -4.70 40.94 -10.76
CA LEU A 596 -4.63 39.72 -11.61
C LEU A 596 -5.77 38.76 -11.30
N GLY A 597 -6.08 37.93 -12.26
CA GLY A 597 -6.91 36.72 -12.15
C GLY A 597 -6.14 35.50 -12.55
N ALA A 598 -6.78 34.33 -12.48
CA ALA A 598 -6.21 33.08 -12.98
C ALA A 598 -7.24 32.30 -13.80
N CYS A 599 -6.78 31.73 -14.91
CA CYS A 599 -7.55 30.79 -15.73
C CYS A 599 -6.86 29.41 -15.66
N VAL A 600 -7.60 28.39 -15.22
CA VAL A 600 -7.10 27.03 -15.00
C VAL A 600 -7.83 26.05 -15.91
N SER A 601 -7.10 25.18 -16.62
CA SER A 601 -7.66 24.11 -17.44
C SER A 601 -7.85 22.84 -16.60
N ALA A 602 -9.09 22.41 -16.44
CA ALA A 602 -9.41 21.20 -15.70
C ALA A 602 -8.75 19.93 -16.28
N LYS A 603 -8.60 19.86 -17.61
CA LYS A 603 -7.94 18.72 -18.28
C LYS A 603 -6.43 18.68 -18.14
N ALA A 604 -5.81 19.83 -17.89
CA ALA A 604 -4.38 19.93 -17.70
C ALA A 604 -3.92 19.55 -16.28
N ILE A 605 -4.85 19.46 -15.33
CA ILE A 605 -4.53 19.15 -13.94
C ILE A 605 -4.23 17.67 -13.78
N PRO A 606 -3.04 17.31 -13.32
CA PRO A 606 -2.70 15.93 -13.04
C PRO A 606 -3.46 15.44 -11.81
N LEU A 607 -4.00 14.23 -11.90
CA LEU A 607 -4.75 13.60 -10.82
C LEU A 607 -4.09 12.29 -10.39
N LEU A 608 -4.11 12.02 -9.10
CA LEU A 608 -3.75 10.72 -8.56
C LEU A 608 -4.71 9.63 -9.06
N PRO A 609 -4.21 8.45 -9.43
CA PRO A 609 -5.07 7.31 -9.78
C PRO A 609 -6.10 7.02 -8.69
N GLY A 610 -7.37 6.90 -9.06
CA GLY A 610 -8.48 6.63 -8.14
C GLY A 610 -9.09 7.86 -7.45
N ALA A 611 -8.54 9.07 -7.61
CA ALA A 611 -9.13 10.27 -7.00
C ALA A 611 -10.52 10.61 -7.56
N LEU A 612 -10.66 10.58 -8.89
CA LEU A 612 -11.95 10.81 -9.56
C LEU A 612 -12.95 9.70 -9.22
N ASP A 613 -12.50 8.45 -9.17
CA ASP A 613 -13.36 7.31 -8.81
C ASP A 613 -13.84 7.43 -7.36
N ALA A 614 -12.97 7.87 -6.44
CA ALA A 614 -13.33 8.16 -5.06
C ALA A 614 -14.45 9.23 -4.98
N PHE A 615 -14.29 10.32 -5.73
CA PHE A 615 -15.32 11.37 -5.78
C PHE A 615 -16.65 10.83 -6.35
N ARG A 616 -16.62 10.07 -7.46
CA ARG A 616 -17.79 9.42 -8.07
C ARG A 616 -18.47 8.42 -7.15
N ALA A 617 -17.69 7.73 -6.32
CA ALA A 617 -18.19 6.84 -5.28
C ALA A 617 -18.81 7.58 -4.07
N GLY A 618 -18.95 8.90 -4.13
CA GLY A 618 -19.57 9.71 -3.07
C GLY A 618 -18.64 10.10 -1.92
N ILE A 619 -17.34 9.83 -2.01
CA ILE A 619 -16.38 10.19 -0.97
C ILE A 619 -16.20 11.71 -0.95
N ARG A 620 -16.26 12.29 0.25
CA ARG A 620 -16.11 13.74 0.50
C ARG A 620 -15.22 13.95 1.72
N PRO A 621 -14.04 14.58 1.57
CA PRO A 621 -13.27 15.08 2.71
C PRO A 621 -14.07 16.09 3.54
N THR A 622 -13.91 16.09 4.85
CA THR A 622 -14.72 16.90 5.78
C THR A 622 -14.75 18.39 5.46
N ILE A 623 -13.63 18.94 4.98
CA ILE A 623 -13.50 20.39 4.68
C ILE A 623 -13.95 20.76 3.26
N LEU A 624 -14.23 19.79 2.38
CA LEU A 624 -14.48 20.02 0.95
C LEU A 624 -15.57 21.06 0.69
N ASP A 625 -16.74 20.91 1.32
CA ASP A 625 -17.87 21.83 1.13
C ASP A 625 -17.55 23.24 1.64
N ALA A 626 -16.75 23.37 2.70
CA ALA A 626 -16.30 24.67 3.20
C ALA A 626 -15.32 25.34 2.24
N ASN A 627 -14.41 24.58 1.64
CA ASN A 627 -13.52 25.06 0.59
C ASN A 627 -14.29 25.59 -0.63
N GLN A 628 -15.30 24.84 -1.08
CA GLN A 628 -16.15 25.24 -2.21
C GLN A 628 -16.92 26.54 -1.92
N ARG A 629 -17.50 26.68 -0.72
CA ARG A 629 -18.20 27.92 -0.35
C ARG A 629 -17.24 29.11 -0.28
N ALA A 630 -16.06 28.93 0.28
CA ALA A 630 -15.09 30.00 0.47
C ALA A 630 -14.61 30.62 -0.85
N THR A 631 -14.57 29.85 -1.93
CA THR A 631 -14.11 30.32 -3.25
C THR A 631 -15.23 30.76 -4.18
N ALA A 632 -16.50 30.56 -3.80
CA ALA A 632 -17.64 30.75 -4.68
C ALA A 632 -17.73 32.17 -5.29
N GLN A 633 -17.34 33.21 -4.54
CA GLN A 633 -17.33 34.61 -5.03
C GLN A 633 -16.13 34.92 -5.94
N ALA A 634 -15.04 34.15 -5.84
CA ALA A 634 -13.86 34.33 -6.67
C ALA A 634 -14.01 33.68 -8.06
N LEU A 635 -14.92 32.71 -8.20
CA LEU A 635 -15.13 31.97 -9.45
C LEU A 635 -15.95 32.80 -10.47
N CYS A 636 -15.42 32.89 -11.70
CA CYS A 636 -16.13 33.48 -12.84
C CYS A 636 -17.26 32.59 -13.37
N ASN A 637 -17.09 31.29 -13.22
CA ASN A 637 -18.01 30.25 -13.70
C ASN A 637 -18.15 29.13 -12.67
N ALA A 638 -19.21 28.35 -12.75
CA ALA A 638 -19.41 27.18 -11.91
C ALA A 638 -18.88 25.93 -12.64
N PRO A 639 -17.73 25.38 -12.24
CA PRO A 639 -17.24 24.12 -12.80
C PRO A 639 -18.20 22.97 -12.47
N SER A 640 -18.14 21.88 -13.25
CA SER A 640 -18.93 20.69 -12.92
C SER A 640 -18.66 20.19 -11.50
N PRO A 641 -19.60 19.50 -10.85
CA PRO A 641 -19.38 19.01 -9.47
C PRO A 641 -18.13 18.15 -9.32
N GLU A 642 -17.77 17.35 -10.33
CA GLU A 642 -16.57 16.53 -10.33
C GLU A 642 -15.30 17.39 -10.35
N ILE A 643 -15.23 18.35 -11.26
CA ILE A 643 -14.11 19.28 -11.39
C ILE A 643 -14.00 20.12 -10.10
N SER A 644 -15.10 20.69 -9.64
CA SER A 644 -15.14 21.44 -8.40
C SER A 644 -14.64 20.60 -7.23
N GLY A 645 -15.09 19.34 -7.09
CA GLY A 645 -14.65 18.45 -6.04
C GLY A 645 -13.15 18.19 -6.05
N LEU A 646 -12.57 17.99 -7.21
CA LEU A 646 -11.12 17.73 -7.37
C LEU A 646 -10.26 18.97 -7.10
N LEU A 647 -10.70 20.16 -7.56
CA LEU A 647 -9.95 21.41 -7.40
C LEU A 647 -10.00 22.00 -5.98
N HIS A 648 -11.00 21.60 -5.18
CA HIS A 648 -11.13 21.99 -3.77
C HIS A 648 -10.69 20.85 -2.82
N ASP A 649 -10.22 19.70 -3.35
CA ASP A 649 -9.75 18.60 -2.54
C ASP A 649 -8.57 19.01 -1.67
N PRO A 650 -8.65 18.82 -0.32
CA PRO A 650 -7.54 19.16 0.55
C PRO A 650 -6.33 18.24 0.28
N GLN A 651 -5.14 18.84 0.13
CA GLN A 651 -3.92 18.09 -0.11
C GLN A 651 -3.10 17.99 1.17
N THR A 652 -2.72 16.77 1.55
CA THR A 652 -1.66 16.54 2.55
C THR A 652 -0.34 16.42 1.80
N SER A 653 0.62 17.28 2.13
CA SER A 653 1.92 17.33 1.44
C SER A 653 1.77 17.50 -0.08
N GLY A 654 0.95 18.45 -0.51
CA GLY A 654 0.70 18.73 -1.92
C GLY A 654 1.89 19.38 -2.63
N GLY A 655 1.70 19.70 -3.90
CA GLY A 655 2.72 20.32 -4.74
C GLY A 655 2.76 21.84 -4.61
N LEU A 656 3.75 22.44 -5.26
CA LEU A 656 3.82 23.89 -5.43
C LEU A 656 2.98 24.33 -6.64
N VAL A 657 2.34 25.49 -6.54
CA VAL A 657 1.85 26.26 -7.69
C VAL A 657 2.72 27.50 -7.84
N VAL A 658 3.29 27.69 -9.02
CA VAL A 658 4.22 28.78 -9.30
C VAL A 658 3.90 29.42 -10.65
N SER A 659 3.89 30.77 -10.71
CA SER A 659 3.85 31.48 -11.98
C SER A 659 5.23 31.57 -12.58
N VAL A 660 5.34 31.29 -13.88
CA VAL A 660 6.59 31.41 -14.68
C VAL A 660 6.31 32.08 -16.02
N ALA A 661 7.30 32.73 -16.62
CA ALA A 661 7.12 33.28 -17.95
C ALA A 661 6.75 32.16 -18.95
N GLN A 662 5.84 32.41 -19.87
CA GLN A 662 5.37 31.40 -20.82
C GLN A 662 6.52 30.83 -21.68
N SER A 663 7.56 31.61 -21.96
CA SER A 663 8.77 31.17 -22.66
C SER A 663 9.57 30.08 -21.93
N ASP A 664 9.42 29.96 -20.63
CA ASP A 664 10.25 29.12 -19.76
C ASP A 664 9.57 27.78 -19.42
N VAL A 665 8.30 27.61 -19.80
CA VAL A 665 7.47 26.44 -19.44
C VAL A 665 8.13 25.12 -19.81
N GLU A 666 8.61 24.98 -21.04
CA GLU A 666 9.23 23.73 -21.51
C GLU A 666 10.50 23.40 -20.72
N ALA A 667 11.35 24.39 -20.46
CA ALA A 667 12.59 24.21 -19.71
C ALA A 667 12.30 23.83 -18.24
N VAL A 668 11.31 24.48 -17.63
CA VAL A 668 10.88 24.22 -16.25
C VAL A 668 10.30 22.81 -16.11
N LEU A 669 9.38 22.42 -17.00
CA LEU A 669 8.79 21.06 -16.96
C LEU A 669 9.83 19.97 -17.20
N ALA A 670 10.75 20.18 -18.17
CA ALA A 670 11.85 19.25 -18.43
C ALA A 670 12.75 19.07 -17.19
N ALA A 671 13.08 20.16 -16.49
CA ALA A 671 13.89 20.12 -15.28
C ALA A 671 13.17 19.42 -14.11
N LEU A 672 11.86 19.69 -13.92
CA LEU A 672 11.04 19.05 -12.90
C LEU A 672 10.90 17.52 -13.16
N HIS A 673 10.62 17.12 -14.40
CA HIS A 673 10.51 15.71 -14.76
C HIS A 673 11.86 14.99 -14.56
N ALA A 674 12.98 15.59 -14.99
CA ALA A 674 14.32 15.03 -14.76
C ALA A 674 14.67 14.88 -13.28
N ALA A 675 14.01 15.64 -12.40
CA ALA A 675 14.15 15.60 -10.94
C ALA A 675 13.15 14.65 -10.24
N GLY A 676 12.34 13.90 -11.02
CA GLY A 676 11.38 12.93 -10.50
C GLY A 676 9.98 13.50 -10.17
N TYR A 677 9.67 14.75 -10.58
CA TYR A 677 8.32 15.29 -10.52
C TYR A 677 7.60 15.03 -11.86
N ASP A 678 7.50 13.75 -12.23
CA ASP A 678 7.05 13.27 -13.55
C ASP A 678 5.65 13.72 -13.94
N GLN A 679 4.82 14.11 -12.95
CA GLN A 679 3.46 14.57 -13.14
C GLN A 679 3.32 16.10 -13.05
N SER A 680 4.44 16.85 -13.03
CA SER A 680 4.37 18.30 -13.11
C SER A 680 3.72 18.74 -14.41
N ALA A 681 2.85 19.75 -14.33
CA ALA A 681 2.07 20.19 -15.48
C ALA A 681 1.88 21.70 -15.54
N TRP A 682 1.76 22.23 -16.75
CA TRP A 682 1.25 23.57 -17.02
C TRP A 682 -0.27 23.54 -16.96
N ILE A 683 -0.83 24.08 -15.86
CA ILE A 683 -2.25 23.94 -15.52
C ILE A 683 -3.10 25.16 -15.89
N GLY A 684 -2.48 26.29 -16.20
CA GLY A 684 -3.22 27.54 -16.41
C GLY A 684 -2.32 28.74 -16.69
N ARG A 685 -2.92 29.90 -16.64
CA ARG A 685 -2.22 31.19 -16.82
C ARG A 685 -2.81 32.28 -15.95
N LEU A 686 -2.05 33.29 -15.64
CA LEU A 686 -2.53 34.52 -15.04
C LEU A 686 -3.26 35.37 -16.09
N THR A 687 -4.37 35.99 -15.68
CA THR A 687 -5.23 36.86 -16.51
C THR A 687 -5.34 38.26 -15.93
N SER A 688 -5.90 39.20 -16.68
CA SER A 688 -6.26 40.50 -16.13
C SER A 688 -7.52 40.39 -15.27
N ARG A 689 -7.52 41.08 -14.12
CA ARG A 689 -8.70 41.31 -13.30
C ARG A 689 -9.17 42.74 -13.51
N GLU A 690 -10.40 42.90 -14.06
CA GLU A 690 -10.99 44.25 -14.21
C GLU A 690 -11.47 44.78 -12.86
N PRO A 691 -11.12 46.03 -12.47
CA PRO A 691 -11.40 46.56 -11.14
C PRO A 691 -12.88 46.84 -10.81
N ALA A 692 -13.77 46.72 -11.78
CA ALA A 692 -15.14 47.30 -11.71
C ALA A 692 -16.28 46.26 -11.88
N THR A 693 -16.01 44.98 -11.94
CA THR A 693 -17.07 43.97 -12.10
C THR A 693 -17.20 43.10 -10.85
N ASP A 694 -18.44 42.91 -10.40
CA ASP A 694 -18.84 41.91 -9.38
C ASP A 694 -18.60 40.47 -9.85
N THR A 695 -17.93 40.27 -10.98
CA THR A 695 -17.57 38.97 -11.55
C THR A 695 -16.27 38.47 -10.93
N GLY A 696 -16.22 37.18 -10.61
CA GLY A 696 -15.05 36.51 -10.06
C GLY A 696 -13.78 36.69 -10.93
N TRP A 697 -12.62 36.28 -10.40
CA TRP A 697 -11.33 36.41 -11.09
C TRP A 697 -10.61 35.06 -11.27
N LEU A 698 -11.21 33.96 -10.78
CA LEU A 698 -10.76 32.62 -11.03
C LEU A 698 -11.69 31.98 -12.06
N GLU A 699 -11.14 31.56 -13.17
CA GLU A 699 -11.85 30.91 -14.24
C GLU A 699 -11.37 29.45 -14.36
N VAL A 700 -12.31 28.52 -14.49
CA VAL A 700 -12.02 27.11 -14.77
C VAL A 700 -12.57 26.75 -16.12
N ILE A 701 -11.67 26.42 -17.05
CA ILE A 701 -12.02 26.05 -18.41
C ILE A 701 -11.83 24.55 -18.66
N ASP A 702 -12.61 24.00 -19.59
CA ASP A 702 -12.52 22.65 -20.09
C ASP A 702 -12.77 22.67 -21.60
N PRO A 703 -11.80 22.52 -22.42
CA PRO A 703 -10.36 22.46 -22.47
C PRO A 703 -9.66 23.84 -22.65
N TRP A 704 -8.31 23.84 -22.88
CA TRP A 704 -7.63 25.01 -23.42
C TRP A 704 -8.24 25.43 -24.76
N GLU A 705 -8.71 26.66 -24.88
CA GLU A 705 -8.93 27.28 -26.18
C GLU A 705 -7.63 27.75 -26.79
#